data_4e4e59dc13c59b41b5c4c8e333539165
#
_entry.id   4e4e59dc13c59b41b5c4c8e333539165
#
_cell.length_a   1.000
_cell.length_b   1.000
_cell.length_c   1.000
_cell.angle_alpha   90.00
_cell.angle_beta   90.00
_cell.angle_gamma   90.00
#
_symmetry.space_group_name_H-M   'P 1'
#
loop_
_entity.id
_entity.type
_entity.pdbx_description
1 polymer ?
#
loop_
_entity_poly.entity_id
_entity_poly.type
_entity_poly.pdbx_seq_one_letter_code
_entity_poly.pdbx_strand_id
1 'polypeptide(L)'
;MIRSSGARGSLYRKLRASTAIAAVALLSASAVAGMRLTPPPSLASIPPQPAAPGSYAARVVATLPPYVPEARVSGVIRIWGHGNPKLPWMRNLVTLWGRGFRRFEPGVRLEYRMYGTSSGVPALFTGIGDIAILGEEVLPQEQRAFERVKGYRPLVLQIMTGSLDVRNFDYAQQFFVHAGNPLTHVTLAQLAAIFGAGEEPGGPPIRTWDQLGLGGRWARQPVRPYGWSLDDSFAIYLEQALLGGSHEWNCALRQFRHVYQSDGSIYDHGQQILDALAKDPNGIAVSNIRYAGPEVKPLALGAEADGPFYQATERTLIEGLYPLARRLPAVVDVPPGGRLDPTVREFLRFLLSRDGQQAVNEDGRYLPLSATLLAAQLRKLPPAAMAANATRRVSGPQGPQTLRIWGPPSMAAVVSRWASGFHRLHPEVTVEPRLMGSDTSIPGLYSGRADIALLGRRDDETDDNGFSRPKGYRFTRFELTSGSLETEGQSPALAVLVSRDNPVSKLTVAQLRRIAACSCGPNAATPLTWGELGARGAWAGRPVHLYLMDIDSGTGAYFLRAVTGGNAALDWSRVREFHDARGVDGSRQSAAALAAAALRRDPGGIAVSDARYARAGAKLVAVAARSGGPFLLPTADSIIAGSYPLARKTYGFVDRPPGKAIPRVVGQFLRYVLSARGQADVREAGGYLPLALHVRERELASLDQAIEVDTK
;
A
#
# COMPACT_ATOMS: atom_id res chain seq x y z
N MET A 1 65.88 -35.09 -29.42
CA MET A 1 65.92 -34.78 -27.97
C MET A 1 65.27 -33.40 -27.74
N ILE A 2 64.12 -33.44 -27.11
CA ILE A 2 63.56 -32.52 -26.12
C ILE A 2 63.44 -31.04 -26.54
N ARG A 3 62.35 -30.58 -27.00
CA ARG A 3 61.07 -30.02 -26.45
C ARG A 3 61.24 -28.94 -25.35
N SER A 4 60.82 -27.73 -25.66
CA SER A 4 59.99 -26.90 -24.81
C SER A 4 59.54 -25.66 -25.58
N SER A 5 58.26 -25.49 -25.82
CA SER A 5 57.62 -24.20 -26.07
C SER A 5 56.14 -24.36 -26.10
N GLY A 6 55.44 -23.74 -25.21
CA GLY A 6 53.99 -23.84 -25.17
C GLY A 6 53.28 -23.12 -24.00
N ALA A 7 53.76 -21.92 -23.58
CA ALA A 7 53.11 -21.25 -22.46
C ALA A 7 53.07 -19.69 -22.59
N ARG A 8 53.28 -19.09 -23.76
CA ARG A 8 53.29 -17.60 -23.87
C ARG A 8 52.12 -17.03 -24.70
N GLY A 9 51.28 -17.86 -25.29
CA GLY A 9 50.19 -17.41 -26.17
C GLY A 9 48.85 -17.10 -25.47
N SER A 10 48.65 -17.56 -24.24
CA SER A 10 47.34 -17.45 -23.51
C SER A 10 47.19 -16.18 -22.67
N LEU A 11 48.29 -15.56 -22.25
CA LEU A 11 48.22 -14.35 -21.39
C LEU A 11 47.91 -13.07 -22.19
N TYR A 12 48.37 -12.98 -23.43
CA TYR A 12 48.15 -11.78 -24.26
C TYR A 12 46.71 -11.68 -24.84
N ARG A 13 45.97 -12.77 -24.95
CA ARG A 13 44.58 -12.72 -25.37
C ARG A 13 43.61 -12.35 -24.23
N LYS A 14 43.95 -12.64 -22.97
CA LYS A 14 43.13 -12.24 -21.80
C LYS A 14 43.30 -10.76 -21.43
N LEU A 15 44.45 -10.18 -21.68
CA LEU A 15 44.69 -8.76 -21.42
C LEU A 15 44.05 -7.80 -22.45
N ARG A 16 43.89 -8.24 -23.72
CA ARG A 16 43.17 -7.43 -24.72
C ARG A 16 41.67 -7.43 -24.58
N ALA A 17 41.06 -8.48 -24.01
CA ALA A 17 39.64 -8.51 -23.76
C ALA A 17 39.23 -7.67 -22.52
N SER A 18 40.11 -7.56 -21.51
CA SER A 18 39.83 -6.75 -20.30
C SER A 18 39.97 -5.24 -20.56
N THR A 19 40.86 -4.83 -21.49
CA THR A 19 41.02 -3.41 -21.86
C THR A 19 39.90 -2.89 -22.78
N ALA A 20 39.31 -3.75 -23.60
CA ALA A 20 38.18 -3.37 -24.45
C ALA A 20 36.90 -3.18 -23.65
N ILE A 21 36.67 -3.97 -22.57
CA ILE A 21 35.53 -3.84 -21.70
C ILE A 21 35.63 -2.61 -20.79
N ALA A 22 36.82 -2.25 -20.34
CA ALA A 22 37.07 -1.02 -19.58
C ALA A 22 36.92 0.26 -20.43
N ALA A 23 37.27 0.21 -21.71
CA ALA A 23 37.10 1.35 -22.61
C ALA A 23 35.66 1.60 -23.04
N VAL A 24 34.81 0.57 -23.13
CA VAL A 24 33.38 0.71 -23.40
C VAL A 24 32.63 1.17 -22.15
N ALA A 25 33.07 0.80 -20.95
CA ALA A 25 32.49 1.30 -19.69
C ALA A 25 32.88 2.77 -19.42
N LEU A 26 34.05 3.23 -19.85
CA LEU A 26 34.51 4.62 -19.72
C LEU A 26 33.90 5.56 -20.77
N LEU A 27 33.55 5.07 -21.97
CA LEU A 27 32.87 5.86 -22.99
C LEU A 27 31.36 6.01 -22.74
N SER A 28 30.74 5.11 -22.03
CA SER A 28 29.35 5.25 -21.58
C SER A 28 29.19 6.14 -20.33
N ALA A 29 30.22 6.25 -19.49
CA ALA A 29 30.25 7.16 -18.35
C ALA A 29 30.51 8.63 -18.73
N SER A 30 31.22 8.88 -19.84
CA SER A 30 31.58 10.24 -20.27
C SER A 30 30.50 10.96 -21.09
N ALA A 31 29.52 10.25 -21.64
CA ALA A 31 28.41 10.83 -22.39
C ALA A 31 27.24 11.33 -21.51
N VAL A 32 27.22 10.98 -20.22
CA VAL A 32 26.20 11.43 -19.24
C VAL A 32 26.70 12.62 -18.41
N ALA A 33 27.97 12.94 -18.44
CA ALA A 33 28.60 14.00 -17.62
C ALA A 33 28.35 15.43 -18.11
N GLY A 34 27.55 15.66 -19.16
CA GLY A 34 27.34 16.99 -19.76
C GLY A 34 26.05 17.71 -19.35
N MET A 35 25.07 17.04 -18.72
CA MET A 35 23.91 17.70 -18.15
C MET A 35 24.15 17.97 -16.66
N ARG A 36 24.57 19.18 -16.32
CA ARG A 36 24.47 19.69 -14.96
C ARG A 36 22.98 19.81 -14.62
N LEU A 37 22.37 18.71 -14.17
CA LEU A 37 21.11 18.77 -13.45
C LEU A 37 21.42 19.52 -12.15
N THR A 38 20.89 20.73 -12.00
CA THR A 38 20.86 21.39 -10.67
C THR A 38 20.22 20.40 -9.71
N PRO A 39 20.91 20.07 -8.60
CA PRO A 39 20.32 19.14 -7.64
C PRO A 39 18.97 19.69 -7.19
N PRO A 40 17.91 18.89 -7.18
CA PRO A 40 16.63 19.36 -6.71
C PRO A 40 16.76 19.81 -5.25
N PRO A 41 16.10 20.91 -4.85
CA PRO A 41 16.15 21.39 -3.47
C PRO A 41 15.74 20.26 -2.53
N SER A 42 16.46 20.11 -1.42
CA SER A 42 16.13 19.09 -0.41
C SER A 42 14.69 19.26 0.05
N LEU A 43 13.99 18.17 0.39
CA LEU A 43 12.63 18.18 0.93
C LEU A 43 12.47 19.11 2.14
N ALA A 44 13.55 19.42 2.85
CA ALA A 44 13.58 20.30 4.00
C ALA A 44 13.40 21.79 3.66
N SER A 45 13.52 22.20 2.40
CA SER A 45 13.68 23.60 2.00
C SER A 45 12.57 24.17 1.12
N ILE A 46 11.38 23.56 1.07
CA ILE A 46 10.24 24.18 0.38
C ILE A 46 9.63 25.21 1.33
N PRO A 47 9.88 26.52 1.15
CA PRO A 47 9.29 27.54 1.99
C PRO A 47 7.77 27.57 1.80
N PRO A 48 6.99 28.07 2.78
CA PRO A 48 5.61 28.44 2.56
C PRO A 48 5.51 29.32 1.33
N GLN A 49 4.53 29.08 0.48
CA GLN A 49 4.22 29.90 -0.69
C GLN A 49 2.83 30.51 -0.50
N PRO A 50 2.69 31.59 0.30
CA PRO A 50 1.40 32.23 0.47
C PRO A 50 0.79 32.54 -0.89
N ALA A 51 -0.50 32.26 -1.04
CA ALA A 51 -1.21 32.60 -2.25
C ALA A 51 -1.04 34.10 -2.55
N ALA A 52 -0.74 34.42 -3.79
CA ALA A 52 -0.53 35.79 -4.20
C ALA A 52 -1.76 36.66 -3.88
N PRO A 53 -1.58 37.91 -3.39
CA PRO A 53 -2.68 38.83 -3.22
C PRO A 53 -3.48 38.93 -4.52
N GLY A 54 -4.83 38.72 -4.45
CA GLY A 54 -5.70 38.72 -5.62
C GLY A 54 -5.74 37.43 -6.42
N SER A 55 -5.05 36.34 -5.99
CA SER A 55 -5.24 34.99 -6.56
C SER A 55 -6.69 34.52 -6.45
N TYR A 56 -7.05 33.48 -7.19
CA TYR A 56 -8.40 32.90 -7.11
C TYR A 56 -8.68 32.38 -5.70
N ALA A 57 -7.73 31.67 -5.10
CA ALA A 57 -7.81 31.16 -3.73
C ALA A 57 -8.07 32.27 -2.72
N ALA A 58 -7.31 33.39 -2.78
CA ALA A 58 -7.51 34.53 -1.87
C ALA A 58 -8.91 35.15 -2.00
N ARG A 59 -9.43 35.30 -3.23
CA ARG A 59 -10.79 35.82 -3.46
C ARG A 59 -11.87 34.88 -2.90
N VAL A 60 -11.72 33.57 -3.08
CA VAL A 60 -12.66 32.57 -2.54
C VAL A 60 -12.69 32.67 -1.02
N VAL A 61 -11.52 32.66 -0.36
CA VAL A 61 -11.43 32.74 1.11
C VAL A 61 -12.12 34.00 1.64
N ALA A 62 -11.99 35.12 0.96
CA ALA A 62 -12.63 36.38 1.37
C ALA A 62 -14.17 36.30 1.41
N THR A 63 -14.78 35.42 0.62
CA THR A 63 -16.25 35.23 0.56
C THR A 63 -16.78 34.24 1.58
N LEU A 64 -15.90 33.46 2.24
CA LEU A 64 -16.31 32.43 3.20
C LEU A 64 -16.85 33.05 4.50
N PRO A 65 -17.78 32.36 5.19
CA PRO A 65 -18.28 32.84 6.48
C PRO A 65 -17.17 32.80 7.54
N PRO A 66 -17.08 33.82 8.40
CA PRO A 66 -16.10 33.84 9.49
C PRO A 66 -16.41 32.73 10.51
N TYR A 67 -15.39 32.36 11.28
CA TYR A 67 -15.63 31.46 12.40
C TYR A 67 -16.35 32.22 13.53
N VAL A 68 -17.47 31.67 13.96
CA VAL A 68 -18.21 32.10 15.13
C VAL A 68 -18.35 30.93 16.09
N PRO A 69 -17.74 30.97 17.30
CA PRO A 69 -17.90 29.92 18.27
C PRO A 69 -19.36 29.68 18.64
N GLU A 70 -19.80 28.43 18.67
CA GLU A 70 -21.12 28.05 19.22
C GLU A 70 -21.03 27.84 20.74
N ALA A 71 -19.86 27.42 21.22
CA ALA A 71 -19.59 27.21 22.63
C ALA A 71 -18.15 27.59 22.98
N ARG A 72 -17.93 28.03 24.21
CA ARG A 72 -16.59 28.18 24.77
C ARG A 72 -16.04 26.80 25.13
N VAL A 73 -14.85 26.48 24.63
CA VAL A 73 -14.23 25.16 24.82
C VAL A 73 -12.80 25.31 25.38
N SER A 74 -12.34 24.24 26.02
CA SER A 74 -10.99 24.13 26.53
C SER A 74 -10.51 22.70 26.53
N GLY A 75 -9.20 22.50 26.61
CA GLY A 75 -8.59 21.19 26.68
C GLY A 75 -7.55 20.93 25.61
N VAL A 76 -7.33 19.66 25.30
CA VAL A 76 -6.31 19.22 24.34
C VAL A 76 -6.98 18.46 23.21
N ILE A 77 -6.68 18.83 21.99
CA ILE A 77 -7.05 18.06 20.78
C ILE A 77 -5.81 17.35 20.27
N ARG A 78 -5.86 16.02 20.22
CA ARG A 78 -4.78 15.17 19.70
C ARG A 78 -5.03 14.86 18.22
N ILE A 79 -4.22 15.49 17.37
CA ILE A 79 -4.33 15.34 15.91
C ILE A 79 -3.20 14.42 15.44
N TRP A 80 -3.56 13.37 14.67
CA TRP A 80 -2.62 12.41 14.10
C TRP A 80 -2.68 12.42 12.58
N GLY A 81 -1.59 12.03 11.94
CA GLY A 81 -1.57 11.69 10.54
C GLY A 81 -0.55 12.45 9.72
N HIS A 82 -1.04 13.07 8.66
CA HIS A 82 -0.28 13.66 7.58
C HIS A 82 0.89 14.53 8.01
N GLY A 83 2.04 14.31 7.39
CA GLY A 83 3.27 15.01 7.70
C GLY A 83 4.41 14.07 8.11
N ASN A 84 5.54 14.67 8.42
CA ASN A 84 6.73 13.96 8.88
C ASN A 84 7.36 14.77 10.03
N PRO A 85 7.68 14.15 11.19
CA PRO A 85 8.24 14.87 12.33
C PRO A 85 9.61 15.51 12.06
N LYS A 86 10.35 14.99 11.09
CA LYS A 86 11.67 15.51 10.68
C LYS A 86 11.60 16.63 9.65
N LEU A 87 10.44 16.84 9.01
CA LEU A 87 10.25 17.83 7.94
C LEU A 87 9.25 18.92 8.38
N PRO A 88 9.52 20.20 8.09
CA PRO A 88 8.71 21.29 8.60
C PRO A 88 7.40 21.54 7.84
N TRP A 89 7.14 20.86 6.73
CA TRP A 89 6.13 21.26 5.76
C TRP A 89 4.67 21.26 6.26
N MET A 90 4.21 20.31 7.06
CA MET A 90 2.88 20.40 7.70
C MET A 90 2.88 21.25 8.98
N ARG A 91 4.04 21.46 9.58
CA ARG A 91 4.18 22.22 10.84
C ARG A 91 3.71 23.66 10.69
N ASN A 92 3.95 24.29 9.54
CA ASN A 92 3.54 25.67 9.30
C ASN A 92 2.01 25.79 9.32
N LEU A 93 1.31 24.98 8.53
CA LEU A 93 -0.16 24.99 8.46
C LEU A 93 -0.80 24.72 9.84
N VAL A 94 -0.31 23.71 10.56
CA VAL A 94 -0.81 23.39 11.90
C VAL A 94 -0.54 24.54 12.89
N THR A 95 0.59 25.22 12.77
CA THR A 95 0.90 26.40 13.60
C THR A 95 -0.05 27.55 13.29
N LEU A 96 -0.36 27.79 12.00
CA LEU A 96 -1.33 28.79 11.57
C LEU A 96 -2.73 28.48 12.11
N TRP A 97 -3.21 27.24 11.96
CA TRP A 97 -4.48 26.81 12.54
C TRP A 97 -4.51 26.98 14.06
N GLY A 98 -3.48 26.52 14.76
CA GLY A 98 -3.40 26.64 16.21
C GLY A 98 -3.36 28.10 16.69
N ARG A 99 -2.68 28.97 15.96
CA ARG A 99 -2.66 30.42 16.25
C ARG A 99 -4.02 31.05 15.98
N GLY A 100 -4.63 30.73 14.84
CA GLY A 100 -5.94 31.24 14.46
C GLY A 100 -7.02 30.83 15.45
N PHE A 101 -7.11 29.51 15.76
CA PHE A 101 -8.13 28.97 16.66
C PHE A 101 -8.01 29.51 18.09
N ARG A 102 -6.81 29.67 18.63
CA ARG A 102 -6.57 30.24 19.99
C ARG A 102 -7.01 31.68 20.14
N ARG A 103 -7.21 32.47 19.07
CA ARG A 103 -7.81 33.82 19.16
C ARG A 103 -9.26 33.73 19.64
N PHE A 104 -9.96 32.68 19.32
CA PHE A 104 -11.35 32.45 19.71
C PHE A 104 -11.46 31.56 20.94
N GLU A 105 -10.63 30.52 21.01
CA GLU A 105 -10.66 29.47 22.06
C GLU A 105 -9.28 29.38 22.76
N PRO A 106 -8.92 30.34 23.62
CA PRO A 106 -7.57 30.40 24.21
C PRO A 106 -7.26 29.23 25.15
N GLY A 107 -8.30 28.56 25.67
CA GLY A 107 -8.17 27.38 26.54
C GLY A 107 -7.83 26.09 25.80
N VAL A 108 -7.74 26.09 24.44
CA VAL A 108 -7.47 24.88 23.67
C VAL A 108 -6.01 24.78 23.25
N ARG A 109 -5.43 23.59 23.40
CA ARG A 109 -4.10 23.23 22.92
C ARG A 109 -4.20 22.13 21.87
N LEU A 110 -3.55 22.32 20.72
CA LEU A 110 -3.42 21.30 19.69
C LEU A 110 -2.13 20.50 19.91
N GLU A 111 -2.26 19.17 19.97
CA GLU A 111 -1.14 18.24 19.92
C GLU A 111 -1.16 17.52 18.57
N TYR A 112 -0.24 17.87 17.69
CA TYR A 112 -0.16 17.30 16.37
C TYR A 112 0.98 16.28 16.26
N ARG A 113 0.66 15.05 15.85
CA ARG A 113 1.57 13.92 15.67
C ARG A 113 1.69 13.59 14.18
N MET A 114 2.71 14.16 13.53
CA MET A 114 2.95 14.03 12.09
C MET A 114 3.72 12.75 11.75
N TYR A 115 3.12 11.60 12.01
CA TYR A 115 3.76 10.31 11.77
C TYR A 115 3.41 9.68 10.41
N GLY A 116 2.84 10.46 9.49
CA GLY A 116 2.39 10.02 8.17
C GLY A 116 0.89 9.68 8.16
N THR A 117 0.30 9.73 6.96
CA THR A 117 -1.13 9.50 6.75
C THR A 117 -1.60 8.19 7.36
N SER A 118 -0.87 7.10 7.16
CA SER A 118 -1.19 5.76 7.68
C SER A 118 -1.26 5.65 9.22
N SER A 119 -0.81 6.67 9.97
CA SER A 119 -0.95 6.71 11.43
C SER A 119 -2.28 7.30 11.90
N GLY A 120 -3.00 8.01 11.03
CA GLY A 120 -4.16 8.81 11.37
C GLY A 120 -5.37 7.98 11.81
N VAL A 121 -5.92 7.18 10.91
CA VAL A 121 -7.09 6.34 11.20
C VAL A 121 -6.82 5.34 12.35
N PRO A 122 -5.66 4.69 12.41
CA PRO A 122 -5.27 3.87 13.56
C PRO A 122 -5.29 4.60 14.90
N ALA A 123 -4.86 5.86 14.94
CA ALA A 123 -4.91 6.63 16.19
C ALA A 123 -6.34 6.86 16.69
N LEU A 124 -7.32 6.98 15.79
CA LEU A 124 -8.74 7.09 16.16
C LEU A 124 -9.26 5.80 16.77
N PHE A 125 -9.14 4.67 16.08
CA PHE A 125 -9.73 3.42 16.60
C PHE A 125 -9.01 2.88 17.85
N THR A 126 -7.74 3.24 18.05
CA THR A 126 -7.02 2.93 19.30
C THR A 126 -7.27 3.96 20.41
N GLY A 127 -7.90 5.11 20.10
CA GLY A 127 -8.28 6.15 21.06
C GLY A 127 -7.10 7.00 21.56
N ILE A 128 -5.97 7.02 20.83
CA ILE A 128 -4.83 7.91 21.14
C ILE A 128 -4.90 9.22 20.38
N GLY A 129 -5.74 9.33 19.34
CA GLY A 129 -6.06 10.51 18.57
C GLY A 129 -7.53 10.90 18.66
N ASP A 130 -7.83 12.18 18.49
CA ASP A 130 -9.17 12.73 18.46
C ASP A 130 -9.58 13.09 17.02
N ILE A 131 -8.62 13.52 16.20
CA ILE A 131 -8.77 13.84 14.79
C ILE A 131 -7.63 13.18 14.00
N ALA A 132 -7.92 12.54 12.89
CA ALA A 132 -6.92 12.18 11.90
C ALA A 132 -6.99 13.18 10.73
N ILE A 133 -5.86 13.78 10.35
CA ILE A 133 -5.73 14.55 9.12
C ILE A 133 -4.90 13.71 8.16
N LEU A 134 -5.46 13.43 6.98
CA LEU A 134 -4.82 12.56 6.00
C LEU A 134 -4.31 13.40 4.82
N GLY A 135 -3.22 12.95 4.21
CA GLY A 135 -2.69 13.50 2.97
C GLY A 135 -3.31 12.88 1.72
N GLU A 136 -4.18 11.92 1.90
CA GLU A 136 -4.86 11.18 0.85
C GLU A 136 -6.26 10.79 1.31
N GLU A 137 -7.03 10.18 0.46
CA GLU A 137 -8.34 9.62 0.76
C GLU A 137 -8.19 8.48 1.79
N VAL A 138 -9.25 8.21 2.57
CA VAL A 138 -9.26 7.05 3.48
C VAL A 138 -9.21 5.77 2.63
N LEU A 139 -8.17 4.99 2.80
CA LEU A 139 -7.99 3.76 2.04
C LEU A 139 -9.01 2.68 2.49
N PRO A 140 -9.46 1.79 1.58
CA PRO A 140 -10.42 0.74 1.91
C PRO A 140 -9.97 -0.16 3.07
N GLN A 141 -8.68 -0.48 3.18
CA GLN A 141 -8.13 -1.27 4.29
C GLN A 141 -8.20 -0.53 5.63
N GLU A 142 -7.94 0.78 5.65
CA GLU A 142 -8.05 1.60 6.86
C GLU A 142 -9.49 1.70 7.35
N GLN A 143 -10.43 1.89 6.42
CA GLN A 143 -11.85 1.89 6.72
C GLN A 143 -12.30 0.55 7.30
N ARG A 144 -11.90 -0.57 6.68
CA ARG A 144 -12.19 -1.92 7.19
C ARG A 144 -11.60 -2.15 8.58
N ALA A 145 -10.38 -1.69 8.84
CA ALA A 145 -9.75 -1.80 10.16
C ALA A 145 -10.54 -1.02 11.23
N PHE A 146 -10.92 0.21 10.90
CA PHE A 146 -11.74 1.04 11.78
C PHE A 146 -13.10 0.38 12.06
N GLU A 147 -13.81 -0.10 11.03
CA GLU A 147 -15.11 -0.78 11.16
C GLU A 147 -15.02 -2.04 12.04
N ARG A 148 -13.95 -2.84 11.93
CA ARG A 148 -13.76 -4.03 12.78
C ARG A 148 -13.59 -3.68 14.25
N VAL A 149 -12.93 -2.57 14.56
CA VAL A 149 -12.70 -2.17 15.94
C VAL A 149 -13.89 -1.43 16.54
N LYS A 150 -14.59 -0.61 15.75
CA LYS A 150 -15.63 0.31 16.22
C LYS A 150 -17.05 -0.17 15.90
N GLY A 151 -17.23 -1.02 14.90
CA GLY A 151 -18.54 -1.50 14.43
C GLY A 151 -19.27 -0.54 13.49
N TYR A 152 -18.64 0.58 13.08
CA TYR A 152 -19.20 1.58 12.18
C TYR A 152 -18.09 2.29 11.40
N ARG A 153 -18.46 3.01 10.34
CA ARG A 153 -17.54 3.82 9.53
C ARG A 153 -17.18 5.12 10.22
N PRO A 154 -15.93 5.61 10.12
CA PRO A 154 -15.58 6.90 10.65
C PRO A 154 -16.29 8.03 9.88
N LEU A 155 -16.46 9.18 10.52
CA LEU A 155 -16.91 10.38 9.82
C LEU A 155 -15.74 11.03 9.08
N VAL A 156 -15.91 11.24 7.77
CA VAL A 156 -14.92 11.87 6.89
C VAL A 156 -15.39 13.24 6.44
N LEU A 157 -14.60 14.27 6.74
CA LEU A 157 -14.84 15.66 6.39
C LEU A 157 -13.71 16.16 5.50
N GLN A 158 -14.03 16.68 4.33
CA GLN A 158 -13.04 17.34 3.48
C GLN A 158 -12.73 18.72 4.07
N ILE A 159 -11.46 19.01 4.35
CA ILE A 159 -11.05 20.25 5.04
C ILE A 159 -10.20 21.17 4.18
N MET A 160 -9.64 20.67 3.08
CA MET A 160 -8.89 21.45 2.11
C MET A 160 -8.85 20.74 0.76
N THR A 161 -8.54 21.49 -0.28
CA THR A 161 -8.31 20.97 -1.64
C THR A 161 -6.83 20.63 -1.79
N GLY A 162 -6.53 19.60 -2.57
CA GLY A 162 -5.18 19.18 -2.90
C GLY A 162 -4.39 20.28 -3.60
N SER A 163 -3.09 20.13 -3.64
CA SER A 163 -2.18 21.07 -4.28
C SER A 163 -2.36 21.13 -5.80
N LEU A 164 -2.09 22.27 -6.42
CA LEU A 164 -1.97 22.40 -7.86
C LEU A 164 -0.60 21.92 -8.36
N ASP A 165 0.49 22.39 -7.76
CA ASP A 165 1.84 22.29 -8.29
C ASP A 165 2.94 22.19 -7.21
N VAL A 166 2.60 21.90 -5.97
CA VAL A 166 3.57 21.80 -4.89
C VAL A 166 4.15 20.40 -4.81
N ARG A 167 5.47 20.30 -4.86
CA ARG A 167 6.20 19.04 -4.81
C ARG A 167 5.96 18.29 -3.50
N ASN A 168 5.78 16.97 -3.57
CA ASN A 168 5.56 16.07 -2.45
C ASN A 168 4.32 16.35 -1.60
N PHE A 169 3.37 17.10 -2.15
CA PHE A 169 2.04 17.28 -1.57
C PHE A 169 1.01 16.58 -2.46
N ASP A 170 -0.13 16.22 -1.89
CA ASP A 170 -1.18 15.52 -2.59
C ASP A 170 -1.82 16.44 -3.61
N TYR A 171 -1.25 16.43 -4.80
CA TYR A 171 -1.64 17.28 -5.91
C TYR A 171 -2.68 16.60 -6.81
N ALA A 172 -3.40 17.41 -7.57
CA ALA A 172 -4.29 16.95 -8.61
C ALA A 172 -3.54 16.12 -9.65
N GLN A 173 -4.09 14.97 -10.00
CA GLN A 173 -3.52 14.09 -11.02
C GLN A 173 -3.71 14.71 -12.39
N GLN A 174 -2.63 15.03 -13.08
CA GLN A 174 -2.65 15.70 -14.38
C GLN A 174 -2.08 14.80 -15.46
N PHE A 175 -2.71 14.81 -16.64
CA PHE A 175 -2.28 13.98 -17.75
C PHE A 175 -1.59 14.83 -18.81
N PHE A 176 -0.54 14.26 -19.41
CA PHE A 176 0.36 14.94 -20.34
C PHE A 176 0.56 14.09 -21.57
N VAL A 177 0.79 14.77 -22.69
CA VAL A 177 1.35 14.18 -23.92
C VAL A 177 2.58 14.96 -24.33
N HIS A 178 3.40 14.37 -25.22
CA HIS A 178 4.50 15.11 -25.87
C HIS A 178 3.95 16.36 -26.58
N ALA A 179 4.67 17.49 -26.53
CA ALA A 179 4.23 18.76 -27.09
C ALA A 179 3.83 18.67 -28.57
N GLY A 180 4.50 17.82 -29.35
CA GLY A 180 4.17 17.56 -30.75
C GLY A 180 2.94 16.68 -31.01
N ASN A 181 2.31 16.11 -29.99
CA ASN A 181 1.08 15.32 -30.12
C ASN A 181 -0.11 16.27 -30.25
N PRO A 182 -1.04 16.09 -31.24
CA PRO A 182 -2.15 17.02 -31.43
C PRO A 182 -3.28 16.91 -30.39
N LEU A 183 -3.33 15.84 -29.58
CA LEU A 183 -4.37 15.67 -28.55
C LEU A 183 -4.35 16.85 -27.57
N THR A 184 -5.53 17.40 -27.24
CA THR A 184 -5.70 18.54 -26.32
C THR A 184 -6.55 18.23 -25.10
N HIS A 185 -7.38 17.19 -25.20
CA HIS A 185 -8.31 16.80 -24.14
C HIS A 185 -8.57 15.29 -24.18
N VAL A 186 -9.03 14.74 -23.06
CA VAL A 186 -9.35 13.32 -22.90
C VAL A 186 -10.40 13.14 -21.80
N THR A 187 -11.25 12.12 -21.92
CA THR A 187 -12.23 11.78 -20.88
C THR A 187 -11.66 10.81 -19.85
N LEU A 188 -12.30 10.73 -18.67
CA LEU A 188 -11.95 9.72 -17.67
C LEU A 188 -12.14 8.29 -18.22
N ALA A 189 -13.19 8.05 -19.01
CA ALA A 189 -13.42 6.75 -19.66
C ALA A 189 -12.29 6.39 -20.64
N GLN A 190 -11.83 7.35 -21.47
CA GLN A 190 -10.69 7.11 -22.36
C GLN A 190 -9.40 6.86 -21.57
N LEU A 191 -9.17 7.58 -20.47
CA LEU A 191 -8.02 7.31 -19.59
C LEU A 191 -8.10 5.90 -18.97
N ALA A 192 -9.28 5.49 -18.49
CA ALA A 192 -9.51 4.14 -18.01
C ALA A 192 -9.20 3.09 -19.10
N ALA A 193 -9.64 3.31 -20.35
CA ALA A 193 -9.36 2.41 -21.47
C ALA A 193 -7.87 2.39 -21.90
N ILE A 194 -7.12 3.48 -21.67
CA ILE A 194 -5.67 3.56 -21.95
C ILE A 194 -4.86 2.87 -20.84
N PHE A 195 -5.15 3.24 -19.58
CA PHE A 195 -4.37 2.80 -18.42
C PHE A 195 -4.82 1.44 -17.87
N GLY A 196 -6.05 1.02 -18.15
CA GLY A 196 -6.61 -0.27 -17.79
C GLY A 196 -6.34 -1.36 -18.83
N ALA A 197 -6.52 -2.61 -18.40
CA ALA A 197 -6.41 -3.82 -19.22
C ALA A 197 -7.77 -4.38 -19.67
N GLY A 198 -8.81 -4.22 -18.84
CA GLY A 198 -10.18 -4.72 -19.07
C GLY A 198 -11.04 -3.81 -19.93
N GLU A 199 -12.26 -4.25 -20.18
CA GLU A 199 -13.27 -3.46 -20.91
C GLU A 199 -14.04 -2.50 -19.98
N GLU A 200 -14.12 -2.81 -18.72
CA GLU A 200 -14.77 -2.01 -17.67
C GLU A 200 -13.72 -1.31 -16.80
N PRO A 201 -13.93 -0.07 -16.34
CA PRO A 201 -15.08 0.80 -16.61
C PRO A 201 -14.94 1.68 -17.86
N GLY A 202 -13.84 1.64 -18.60
CA GLY A 202 -13.56 2.57 -19.71
C GLY A 202 -14.02 2.12 -21.09
N GLY A 203 -14.65 0.97 -21.21
CA GLY A 203 -14.97 0.36 -22.51
C GLY A 203 -13.76 -0.37 -23.13
N PRO A 204 -13.79 -0.70 -24.43
CA PRO A 204 -12.70 -1.44 -25.08
C PRO A 204 -11.35 -0.76 -24.93
N PRO A 205 -10.26 -1.52 -24.67
CA PRO A 205 -8.93 -0.96 -24.47
C PRO A 205 -8.45 -0.09 -25.64
N ILE A 206 -7.98 1.11 -25.34
CA ILE A 206 -7.35 2.03 -26.29
C ILE A 206 -5.85 1.74 -26.33
N ARG A 207 -5.34 1.34 -27.50
CA ARG A 207 -3.94 0.97 -27.70
C ARG A 207 -3.23 1.75 -28.80
N THR A 208 -4.00 2.46 -29.65
CA THR A 208 -3.48 3.26 -30.76
C THR A 208 -4.14 4.64 -30.80
N TRP A 209 -3.43 5.61 -31.35
CA TRP A 209 -3.86 7.02 -31.35
C TRP A 209 -5.09 7.30 -32.25
N ASP A 210 -5.31 6.48 -33.28
CA ASP A 210 -6.53 6.61 -34.11
C ASP A 210 -7.81 6.31 -33.35
N GLN A 211 -7.75 5.45 -32.32
CA GLN A 211 -8.88 5.22 -31.41
C GLN A 211 -9.27 6.47 -30.60
N LEU A 212 -8.35 7.47 -30.53
CA LEU A 212 -8.59 8.79 -29.96
C LEU A 212 -8.87 9.86 -31.03
N GLY A 213 -9.16 9.45 -32.27
CA GLY A 213 -9.49 10.34 -33.37
C GLY A 213 -8.28 10.98 -34.06
N LEU A 214 -7.06 10.55 -33.78
CA LEU A 214 -5.86 11.10 -34.41
C LEU A 214 -5.52 10.38 -35.72
N GLY A 215 -5.56 11.11 -36.86
CA GLY A 215 -5.25 10.61 -38.19
C GLY A 215 -3.82 10.83 -38.64
N GLY A 216 -3.54 10.56 -39.93
CA GLY A 216 -2.25 10.78 -40.57
C GLY A 216 -1.11 9.97 -39.95
N ARG A 217 0.00 10.60 -39.61
CA ARG A 217 1.17 9.93 -39.02
C ARG A 217 0.90 9.29 -37.66
N TRP A 218 -0.18 9.67 -36.99
CA TRP A 218 -0.56 9.16 -35.68
C TRP A 218 -1.42 7.89 -35.76
N ALA A 219 -2.11 7.70 -36.87
CA ALA A 219 -2.92 6.50 -37.09
C ALA A 219 -2.04 5.25 -36.92
N ARG A 220 -2.53 4.26 -36.16
CA ARG A 220 -1.84 3.01 -35.85
C ARG A 220 -0.56 3.14 -34.99
N GLN A 221 -0.17 4.36 -34.58
CA GLN A 221 0.91 4.50 -33.61
C GLN A 221 0.41 4.05 -32.24
N PRO A 222 1.25 3.30 -31.46
CA PRO A 222 0.84 2.82 -30.15
C PRO A 222 0.70 3.97 -29.14
N VAL A 223 -0.30 3.92 -28.29
CA VAL A 223 -0.39 4.75 -27.08
C VAL A 223 0.44 4.08 -25.98
N ARG A 224 1.42 4.79 -25.42
CA ARG A 224 2.31 4.28 -24.38
C ARG A 224 2.05 5.00 -23.05
N PRO A 225 1.40 4.34 -22.07
CA PRO A 225 1.11 4.95 -20.79
C PRO A 225 2.35 4.98 -19.86
N TYR A 226 2.52 6.09 -19.15
CA TYR A 226 3.57 6.34 -18.16
C TYR A 226 2.92 6.77 -16.85
N GLY A 227 3.34 6.18 -15.72
CA GLY A 227 2.79 6.52 -14.42
C GLY A 227 3.63 6.04 -13.25
N TRP A 228 3.09 6.17 -12.07
CA TRP A 228 3.72 5.72 -10.84
C TRP A 228 3.72 4.20 -10.72
N SER A 229 4.56 3.69 -9.85
CA SER A 229 4.51 2.29 -9.42
C SER A 229 3.14 2.00 -8.78
N LEU A 230 2.59 0.82 -9.05
CA LEU A 230 1.23 0.45 -8.65
C LEU A 230 1.02 0.35 -7.13
N ASP A 231 2.09 0.28 -6.35
CA ASP A 231 2.07 0.34 -4.89
C ASP A 231 2.21 1.77 -4.32
N ASP A 232 2.27 2.79 -5.18
CA ASP A 232 2.29 4.19 -4.78
C ASP A 232 0.86 4.70 -4.51
N SER A 233 0.69 5.56 -3.51
CA SER A 233 -0.61 6.15 -3.16
C SER A 233 -1.27 6.92 -4.30
N PHE A 234 -0.49 7.50 -5.20
CA PHE A 234 -1.01 8.17 -6.40
C PHE A 234 -1.60 7.16 -7.39
N ALA A 235 -0.99 5.99 -7.56
CA ALA A 235 -1.53 4.92 -8.39
C ALA A 235 -2.81 4.33 -7.78
N ILE A 236 -2.83 4.10 -6.45
CA ILE A 236 -4.02 3.62 -5.72
C ILE A 236 -5.20 4.61 -5.88
N TYR A 237 -4.93 5.92 -5.80
CA TYR A 237 -5.97 6.92 -6.07
C TYR A 237 -6.52 6.81 -7.50
N LEU A 238 -5.64 6.70 -8.51
CA LEU A 238 -6.08 6.54 -9.91
C LEU A 238 -6.84 5.24 -10.14
N GLU A 239 -6.45 4.16 -9.49
CA GLU A 239 -7.15 2.89 -9.54
C GLU A 239 -8.61 3.05 -9.10
N GLN A 240 -8.82 3.73 -7.96
CA GLN A 240 -10.17 4.04 -7.50
C GLN A 240 -10.92 4.99 -8.45
N ALA A 241 -10.23 6.01 -8.96
CA ALA A 241 -10.85 7.07 -9.75
C ALA A 241 -11.13 6.68 -11.22
N LEU A 242 -10.27 5.88 -11.83
CA LEU A 242 -10.35 5.49 -13.24
C LEU A 242 -10.82 4.05 -13.42
N LEU A 243 -10.33 3.11 -12.60
CA LEU A 243 -10.59 1.68 -12.77
C LEU A 243 -11.68 1.15 -11.82
N GLY A 244 -12.35 2.04 -11.08
CA GLY A 244 -13.41 1.65 -10.15
C GLY A 244 -12.92 0.74 -9.01
N GLY A 245 -11.62 0.78 -8.70
CA GLY A 245 -10.97 -0.09 -7.72
C GLY A 245 -10.56 -1.46 -8.27
N SER A 246 -10.64 -1.66 -9.59
CA SER A 246 -10.08 -2.84 -10.24
C SER A 246 -8.56 -2.72 -10.38
N HIS A 247 -7.85 -3.80 -10.10
CA HIS A 247 -6.38 -3.88 -10.25
C HIS A 247 -5.92 -4.13 -11.70
N GLU A 248 -6.84 -4.09 -12.66
CA GLU A 248 -6.59 -4.46 -14.05
C GLU A 248 -5.85 -3.36 -14.82
N TRP A 249 -4.61 -3.11 -14.46
CA TRP A 249 -3.73 -2.16 -15.13
C TRP A 249 -3.19 -2.67 -16.46
N ASN A 250 -3.05 -1.77 -17.43
CA ASN A 250 -2.44 -2.05 -18.72
C ASN A 250 -0.97 -2.51 -18.59
N CYS A 251 -0.64 -3.66 -19.14
CA CYS A 251 0.73 -4.18 -19.16
C CYS A 251 1.76 -3.26 -19.82
N ALA A 252 1.33 -2.38 -20.72
CA ALA A 252 2.21 -1.42 -21.36
C ALA A 252 2.56 -0.22 -20.45
N LEU A 253 1.95 -0.10 -19.26
CA LEU A 253 2.22 0.97 -18.29
C LEU A 253 3.67 0.94 -17.84
N ARG A 254 4.41 1.98 -18.17
CA ARG A 254 5.78 2.18 -17.67
C ARG A 254 5.72 2.85 -16.31
N GLN A 255 6.19 2.11 -15.30
CA GLN A 255 6.14 2.51 -13.90
C GLN A 255 7.42 3.17 -13.45
N PHE A 256 7.32 4.20 -12.61
CA PHE A 256 8.43 4.94 -12.05
C PHE A 256 8.32 5.02 -10.53
N ARG A 257 9.48 5.00 -9.86
CA ARG A 257 9.65 5.13 -8.40
C ARG A 257 10.64 6.23 -8.09
N HIS A 258 10.62 6.74 -6.87
CA HIS A 258 11.69 7.59 -6.39
C HIS A 258 13.04 6.87 -6.47
N VAL A 259 14.04 7.57 -7.02
CA VAL A 259 15.44 7.11 -7.00
C VAL A 259 16.19 7.95 -5.97
N TYR A 260 16.63 7.31 -4.91
CA TYR A 260 17.47 7.93 -3.89
C TYR A 260 18.91 7.90 -4.37
N GLN A 261 19.53 9.07 -4.46
CA GLN A 261 20.89 9.22 -4.93
C GLN A 261 21.89 9.16 -3.76
N SER A 262 23.15 8.90 -4.06
CA SER A 262 24.20 8.77 -3.04
C SER A 262 24.50 10.09 -2.31
N ASP A 263 24.14 11.23 -2.88
CA ASP A 263 24.25 12.57 -2.26
C ASP A 263 23.04 12.93 -1.37
N GLY A 264 22.11 11.99 -1.19
CA GLY A 264 20.87 12.18 -0.42
C GLY A 264 19.75 12.91 -1.19
N SER A 265 19.99 13.29 -2.46
CA SER A 265 18.93 13.84 -3.31
C SER A 265 17.97 12.76 -3.79
N ILE A 266 16.77 13.17 -4.18
CA ILE A 266 15.75 12.28 -4.73
C ILE A 266 15.46 12.69 -6.16
N TYR A 267 15.70 11.79 -7.12
CA TYR A 267 15.13 11.94 -8.45
C TYR A 267 13.68 11.48 -8.38
N ASP A 268 12.81 12.48 -8.33
CA ASP A 268 11.39 12.30 -8.10
C ASP A 268 10.71 11.52 -9.23
N HIS A 269 9.81 10.62 -8.89
CA HIS A 269 9.09 9.79 -9.85
C HIS A 269 8.26 10.65 -10.82
N GLY A 270 7.64 11.73 -10.36
CA GLY A 270 6.88 12.64 -11.22
C GLY A 270 7.75 13.33 -12.27
N GLN A 271 8.98 13.72 -11.91
CA GLN A 271 9.96 14.25 -12.85
C GLN A 271 10.43 13.17 -13.86
N GLN A 272 10.75 11.95 -13.35
CA GLN A 272 11.17 10.83 -14.21
C GLN A 272 10.13 10.52 -15.29
N ILE A 273 8.83 10.54 -14.92
CA ILE A 273 7.71 10.30 -15.83
C ILE A 273 7.72 11.31 -16.97
N LEU A 274 7.81 12.61 -16.68
CA LEU A 274 7.78 13.64 -17.72
C LEU A 274 9.09 13.72 -18.52
N ASP A 275 10.25 13.45 -17.92
CA ASP A 275 11.53 13.32 -18.62
C ASP A 275 11.52 12.15 -19.61
N ALA A 276 10.80 11.08 -19.29
CA ALA A 276 10.61 9.94 -20.19
C ALA A 276 9.61 10.28 -21.32
N LEU A 277 8.52 10.96 -20.98
CA LEU A 277 7.52 11.42 -21.96
C LEU A 277 8.11 12.43 -22.95
N ALA A 278 8.96 13.33 -22.51
CA ALA A 278 9.63 14.32 -23.36
C ALA A 278 10.43 13.69 -24.53
N LYS A 279 10.79 12.41 -24.40
CA LYS A 279 11.53 11.62 -25.40
C LYS A 279 10.65 10.67 -26.22
N ASP A 280 9.37 10.58 -25.91
CA ASP A 280 8.43 9.67 -26.57
C ASP A 280 7.20 10.38 -27.11
N PRO A 281 7.15 10.71 -28.42
CA PRO A 281 6.00 11.33 -29.05
C PRO A 281 4.69 10.52 -28.91
N ASN A 282 4.80 9.20 -28.74
CA ASN A 282 3.67 8.29 -28.59
C ASN A 282 3.23 8.06 -27.14
N GLY A 283 3.84 8.78 -26.19
CA GLY A 283 3.54 8.65 -24.78
C GLY A 283 2.30 9.43 -24.34
N ILE A 284 1.59 8.91 -23.37
CA ILE A 284 0.67 9.63 -22.50
C ILE A 284 1.06 9.35 -21.05
N ALA A 285 1.15 10.38 -20.24
CA ALA A 285 1.68 10.27 -18.88
C ALA A 285 0.76 10.90 -17.85
N VAL A 286 0.74 10.33 -16.65
CA VAL A 286 0.18 10.99 -15.48
C VAL A 286 1.31 11.51 -14.60
N SER A 287 1.25 12.82 -14.23
CA SER A 287 2.21 13.48 -13.36
C SER A 287 1.65 14.81 -12.82
N ASN A 288 2.50 15.81 -12.63
CA ASN A 288 2.11 17.14 -12.17
C ASN A 288 2.76 18.24 -13.02
N ILE A 289 2.06 19.36 -13.19
CA ILE A 289 2.51 20.52 -13.99
C ILE A 289 3.86 21.07 -13.51
N ARG A 290 4.20 20.91 -12.24
CA ARG A 290 5.47 21.33 -11.66
C ARG A 290 6.69 20.73 -12.36
N TYR A 291 6.55 19.54 -12.90
CA TYR A 291 7.62 18.80 -13.55
C TYR A 291 7.63 19.00 -15.08
N ALA A 292 6.65 19.71 -15.62
CA ALA A 292 6.50 19.89 -17.06
C ALA A 292 7.52 20.87 -17.61
N GLY A 293 8.26 20.42 -18.63
CA GLY A 293 9.10 21.24 -19.51
C GLY A 293 8.37 21.58 -20.82
N PRO A 294 9.01 22.32 -21.71
CA PRO A 294 8.43 22.73 -22.98
C PRO A 294 8.14 21.57 -23.96
N GLU A 295 8.74 20.40 -23.72
CA GLU A 295 8.58 19.19 -24.55
C GLU A 295 7.29 18.43 -24.27
N VAL A 296 6.57 18.78 -23.20
CA VAL A 296 5.31 18.13 -22.82
C VAL A 296 4.21 19.15 -22.62
N LYS A 297 2.97 18.75 -22.85
CA LYS A 297 1.82 19.62 -22.60
C LYS A 297 0.72 18.89 -21.83
N PRO A 298 0.00 19.60 -20.90
CA PRO A 298 -1.11 19.04 -20.19
C PRO A 298 -2.34 18.88 -21.06
N LEU A 299 -3.15 17.86 -20.76
CA LEU A 299 -4.47 17.63 -21.35
C LEU A 299 -5.57 18.20 -20.47
N ALA A 300 -6.62 18.73 -21.09
CA ALA A 300 -7.85 19.02 -20.40
C ALA A 300 -8.63 17.72 -20.14
N LEU A 301 -9.24 17.58 -18.97
CA LEU A 301 -10.02 16.40 -18.60
C LEU A 301 -11.52 16.69 -18.60
N GLY A 302 -12.31 15.77 -19.16
CA GLY A 302 -13.76 15.75 -19.08
C GLY A 302 -14.26 14.47 -18.41
N ALA A 303 -15.39 14.57 -17.71
CA ALA A 303 -16.09 13.40 -17.21
C ALA A 303 -16.74 12.63 -18.37
N GLU A 304 -17.40 13.37 -19.27
CA GLU A 304 -18.18 12.86 -20.40
C GLU A 304 -17.54 13.19 -21.75
N ALA A 305 -17.96 12.46 -22.79
CA ALA A 305 -17.37 12.59 -24.13
C ALA A 305 -17.67 13.94 -24.82
N ASP A 306 -18.80 14.53 -24.54
CA ASP A 306 -19.24 15.83 -25.04
C ASP A 306 -18.83 17.02 -24.14
N GLY A 307 -18.04 16.75 -23.10
CA GLY A 307 -17.45 17.74 -22.19
C GLY A 307 -18.41 18.22 -21.11
N PRO A 308 -18.09 19.26 -20.38
CA PRO A 308 -16.97 20.18 -20.56
C PRO A 308 -15.59 19.59 -20.16
N PHE A 309 -14.53 20.12 -20.75
CA PHE A 309 -13.15 19.75 -20.48
C PHE A 309 -12.43 20.86 -19.70
N TYR A 310 -11.74 20.49 -18.64
CA TYR A 310 -11.07 21.42 -17.74
C TYR A 310 -9.57 21.15 -17.64
N GLN A 311 -8.78 22.22 -17.67
CA GLN A 311 -7.37 22.18 -17.22
C GLN A 311 -7.32 22.26 -15.70
N ALA A 312 -6.27 21.67 -15.09
CA ALA A 312 -6.01 21.86 -13.67
C ALA A 312 -5.49 23.28 -13.43
N THR A 313 -6.27 24.07 -12.74
CA THR A 313 -5.97 25.44 -12.31
C THR A 313 -6.46 25.63 -10.87
N GLU A 314 -6.01 26.66 -10.15
CA GLU A 314 -6.58 26.97 -8.83
C GLU A 314 -8.11 26.97 -8.85
N ARG A 315 -8.69 27.67 -9.84
CA ARG A 315 -10.14 27.77 -9.97
C ARG A 315 -10.80 26.42 -10.14
N THR A 316 -10.35 25.63 -11.11
CA THR A 316 -11.02 24.36 -11.45
C THR A 316 -10.84 23.31 -10.35
N LEU A 317 -9.75 23.38 -9.59
CA LEU A 317 -9.52 22.53 -8.42
C LEU A 317 -10.42 22.94 -7.25
N ILE A 318 -10.45 24.22 -6.88
CA ILE A 318 -11.25 24.75 -5.77
C ILE A 318 -12.74 24.51 -6.01
N GLU A 319 -13.20 24.80 -7.23
CA GLU A 319 -14.62 24.61 -7.60
C GLU A 319 -15.01 23.14 -7.82
N GLY A 320 -14.03 22.23 -7.89
CA GLY A 320 -14.28 20.80 -8.14
C GLY A 320 -14.72 20.50 -9.58
N LEU A 321 -14.34 21.37 -10.51
CA LEU A 321 -14.62 21.19 -11.94
C LEU A 321 -13.61 20.24 -12.59
N TYR A 322 -12.37 20.22 -12.12
CA TYR A 322 -11.36 19.29 -12.61
C TYR A 322 -11.62 17.89 -12.02
N PRO A 323 -11.87 16.87 -12.86
CA PRO A 323 -12.38 15.57 -12.36
C PRO A 323 -11.46 14.83 -11.37
N LEU A 324 -10.15 15.03 -11.48
CA LEU A 324 -9.14 14.39 -10.61
C LEU A 324 -8.55 15.36 -9.59
N ALA A 325 -9.35 16.32 -9.13
CA ALA A 325 -9.01 17.18 -8.00
C ALA A 325 -9.07 16.37 -6.70
N ARG A 326 -7.96 16.32 -5.97
CA ARG A 326 -7.90 15.63 -4.67
C ARG A 326 -8.49 16.48 -3.55
N ARG A 327 -8.97 15.82 -2.52
CA ARG A 327 -9.51 16.44 -1.31
C ARG A 327 -8.88 15.82 -0.09
N LEU A 328 -8.36 16.64 0.80
CA LEU A 328 -7.71 16.15 2.01
C LEU A 328 -8.72 16.13 3.16
N PRO A 329 -8.90 14.96 3.81
CA PRO A 329 -9.88 14.81 4.86
C PRO A 329 -9.33 15.02 6.26
N ALA A 330 -10.20 15.50 7.15
CA ALA A 330 -10.18 15.21 8.57
C ALA A 330 -11.15 14.06 8.85
N VAL A 331 -10.69 13.08 9.61
CA VAL A 331 -11.47 11.90 9.99
C VAL A 331 -11.65 11.90 11.50
N VAL A 332 -12.84 11.54 11.96
CA VAL A 332 -13.16 11.48 13.39
C VAL A 332 -13.97 10.24 13.75
N ASP A 333 -13.77 9.79 14.99
CA ASP A 333 -14.47 8.63 15.58
C ASP A 333 -15.81 9.07 16.16
N VAL A 334 -16.88 8.93 15.36
CA VAL A 334 -18.25 9.24 15.78
C VAL A 334 -19.18 8.13 15.33
N PRO A 335 -19.90 7.46 16.23
CA PRO A 335 -20.90 6.48 15.84
C PRO A 335 -22.09 7.15 15.12
N PRO A 336 -22.82 6.44 14.27
CA PRO A 336 -24.03 6.94 13.63
C PRO A 336 -25.04 7.47 14.66
N GLY A 337 -25.56 8.69 14.44
CA GLY A 337 -26.42 9.38 15.39
C GLY A 337 -25.73 9.85 16.68
N GLY A 338 -24.44 9.65 16.78
CA GLY A 338 -23.62 10.07 17.92
C GLY A 338 -23.37 11.58 17.96
N ARG A 339 -22.63 11.99 18.99
CA ARG A 339 -22.25 13.40 19.25
C ARG A 339 -20.73 13.53 19.28
N LEU A 340 -20.21 14.65 18.80
CA LEU A 340 -18.81 14.98 18.87
C LEU A 340 -18.46 15.60 20.23
N ASP A 341 -17.21 15.39 20.68
CA ASP A 341 -16.61 16.20 21.72
C ASP A 341 -16.72 17.68 21.34
N PRO A 342 -17.18 18.57 22.22
CA PRO A 342 -17.38 19.97 21.90
C PRO A 342 -16.11 20.66 21.40
N THR A 343 -14.95 20.33 21.98
CA THR A 343 -13.66 20.94 21.60
C THR A 343 -13.24 20.51 20.19
N VAL A 344 -13.40 19.23 19.88
CA VAL A 344 -13.15 18.66 18.54
C VAL A 344 -14.10 19.28 17.52
N ARG A 345 -15.40 19.39 17.86
CA ARG A 345 -16.40 19.97 16.97
C ARG A 345 -16.12 21.44 16.66
N GLU A 346 -15.79 22.24 17.66
CA GLU A 346 -15.45 23.67 17.44
C GLU A 346 -14.19 23.83 16.59
N PHE A 347 -13.19 22.97 16.77
CA PHE A 347 -12.01 23.02 15.92
C PHE A 347 -12.31 22.63 14.47
N LEU A 348 -13.15 21.61 14.23
CA LEU A 348 -13.59 21.26 12.89
C LEU A 348 -14.41 22.39 12.23
N ARG A 349 -15.27 23.07 13.01
CA ARG A 349 -15.99 24.27 12.53
C ARG A 349 -15.04 25.41 12.19
N PHE A 350 -13.99 25.61 13.00
CA PHE A 350 -12.94 26.57 12.67
C PHE A 350 -12.22 26.20 11.36
N LEU A 351 -11.81 24.94 11.15
CA LEU A 351 -11.21 24.50 9.88
C LEU A 351 -12.14 24.78 8.69
N LEU A 352 -13.45 24.59 8.90
CA LEU A 352 -14.52 24.80 7.91
C LEU A 352 -15.10 26.22 7.98
N SER A 353 -14.25 27.23 8.16
CA SER A 353 -14.62 28.65 8.18
C SER A 353 -13.61 29.47 7.38
N ARG A 354 -13.90 30.75 7.17
CA ARG A 354 -12.95 31.68 6.56
C ARG A 354 -11.62 31.69 7.29
N ASP A 355 -11.62 31.72 8.63
CA ASP A 355 -10.41 31.82 9.44
C ASP A 355 -9.52 30.57 9.31
N GLY A 356 -10.11 29.39 9.27
CA GLY A 356 -9.39 28.14 9.02
C GLY A 356 -8.88 28.00 7.59
N GLN A 357 -9.67 28.41 6.60
CA GLN A 357 -9.29 28.40 5.18
C GLN A 357 -8.27 29.50 4.85
N GLN A 358 -8.27 30.61 5.58
CA GLN A 358 -7.24 31.63 5.48
C GLN A 358 -5.87 31.07 5.89
N ALA A 359 -5.80 30.24 6.91
CA ALA A 359 -4.56 29.56 7.30
C ALA A 359 -4.04 28.61 6.19
N VAL A 360 -4.93 27.92 5.47
CA VAL A 360 -4.56 27.12 4.28
C VAL A 360 -3.97 28.01 3.19
N ASN A 361 -4.63 29.15 2.90
CA ASN A 361 -4.20 30.12 1.91
C ASN A 361 -2.87 30.79 2.26
N GLU A 362 -2.63 31.08 3.56
CA GLU A 362 -1.36 31.64 4.07
C GLU A 362 -0.22 30.62 4.00
N ASP A 363 -0.49 29.33 4.21
CA ASP A 363 0.49 28.27 4.00
C ASP A 363 0.81 28.08 2.52
N GLY A 364 -0.20 28.18 1.64
CA GLY A 364 -0.11 28.20 0.19
C GLY A 364 0.29 26.88 -0.49
N ARG A 365 0.41 25.79 0.26
CA ARG A 365 0.79 24.48 -0.28
C ARG A 365 -0.41 23.66 -0.70
N TYR A 366 -1.52 23.84 -0.02
CA TYR A 366 -2.84 23.34 -0.35
C TYR A 366 -3.78 24.47 -0.74
N LEU A 367 -4.89 24.15 -1.38
CA LEU A 367 -5.87 25.12 -1.79
C LEU A 367 -7.07 25.09 -0.84
N PRO A 368 -7.77 26.23 -0.65
CA PRO A 368 -8.95 26.29 0.19
C PRO A 368 -10.13 25.53 -0.45
N LEU A 369 -11.16 25.29 0.34
CA LEU A 369 -12.45 24.80 -0.13
C LEU A 369 -13.28 25.95 -0.76
N SER A 370 -14.08 25.63 -1.76
CA SER A 370 -15.15 26.54 -2.21
C SER A 370 -16.25 26.67 -1.16
N ALA A 371 -17.03 27.77 -1.21
CA ALA A 371 -18.14 28.01 -0.28
C ALA A 371 -19.17 26.88 -0.30
N THR A 372 -19.47 26.30 -1.47
CA THR A 372 -20.39 25.19 -1.64
C THR A 372 -19.90 23.92 -0.95
N LEU A 373 -18.63 23.57 -1.15
CA LEU A 373 -18.02 22.39 -0.50
C LEU A 373 -17.94 22.58 1.01
N LEU A 374 -17.49 23.76 1.47
CA LEU A 374 -17.42 24.08 2.88
C LEU A 374 -18.78 23.95 3.57
N ALA A 375 -19.83 24.52 3.00
CA ALA A 375 -21.19 24.39 3.52
C ALA A 375 -21.66 22.93 3.54
N ALA A 376 -21.30 22.15 2.52
CA ALA A 376 -21.62 20.72 2.47
C ALA A 376 -20.92 19.93 3.60
N GLN A 377 -19.67 20.27 3.93
CA GLN A 377 -18.96 19.61 5.04
C GLN A 377 -19.51 20.04 6.41
N LEU A 378 -19.85 21.30 6.60
CA LEU A 378 -20.49 21.76 7.84
C LEU A 378 -21.79 21.02 8.14
N ARG A 379 -22.62 20.72 7.12
CA ARG A 379 -23.86 19.93 7.28
C ARG A 379 -23.63 18.48 7.75
N LYS A 380 -22.44 17.93 7.55
CA LYS A 380 -22.07 16.60 8.02
C LYS A 380 -21.69 16.57 9.50
N LEU A 381 -21.40 17.73 10.12
CA LEU A 381 -20.95 17.77 11.51
C LEU A 381 -22.07 17.38 12.45
N PRO A 382 -21.88 16.34 13.27
CA PRO A 382 -22.84 15.96 14.30
C PRO A 382 -22.97 17.05 15.38
N PRO A 383 -24.07 17.06 16.15
CA PRO A 383 -24.21 17.96 17.28
C PRO A 383 -23.13 17.70 18.34
N ALA A 384 -22.81 18.74 19.12
CA ALA A 384 -21.88 18.62 20.24
C ALA A 384 -22.46 17.65 21.31
N ALA A 385 -21.59 16.91 21.96
CA ALA A 385 -21.93 16.20 23.19
C ALA A 385 -22.28 17.24 24.26
N MET A 386 -23.26 16.93 25.11
CA MET A 386 -23.46 17.73 26.33
C MET A 386 -22.19 17.64 27.15
N ALA A 387 -21.74 18.77 27.73
CA ALA A 387 -20.55 18.81 28.54
C ALA A 387 -20.66 17.84 29.73
N ALA A 388 -20.26 16.59 29.49
CA ALA A 388 -19.92 15.69 30.56
C ALA A 388 -18.48 16.04 30.96
N ASN A 389 -18.21 16.16 32.26
CA ASN A 389 -16.86 16.30 32.78
C ASN A 389 -15.98 15.16 32.25
N ALA A 390 -15.37 15.38 31.10
CA ALA A 390 -14.57 14.39 30.38
C ALA A 390 -13.17 14.35 30.98
N THR A 391 -13.07 13.88 32.20
CA THR A 391 -11.89 13.18 32.64
C THR A 391 -12.00 11.75 32.08
N ARG A 392 -11.70 11.60 30.79
CA ARG A 392 -11.37 10.30 30.20
C ARG A 392 -9.99 9.89 30.73
N ARG A 393 -9.97 9.48 32.02
CA ARG A 393 -8.83 8.80 32.61
C ARG A 393 -8.63 7.54 31.77
N VAL A 394 -7.54 7.51 31.01
CA VAL A 394 -6.94 6.24 30.62
C VAL A 394 -6.50 5.59 31.94
N SER A 395 -7.37 4.79 32.53
CA SER A 395 -7.04 3.97 33.69
C SER A 395 -5.93 3.01 33.23
N GLY A 396 -4.72 3.21 33.73
CA GLY A 396 -3.72 2.18 33.71
C GLY A 396 -4.27 0.96 34.49
N PRO A 397 -3.92 -0.27 34.11
CA PRO A 397 -4.44 -1.47 34.76
C PRO A 397 -3.91 -1.56 36.19
N GLN A 398 -4.80 -1.33 37.20
CA GLN A 398 -4.62 -1.85 38.55
C GLN A 398 -5.47 -3.10 38.71
N GLY A 399 -4.91 -4.22 38.25
CA GLY A 399 -5.52 -5.55 38.32
C GLY A 399 -4.44 -6.63 38.16
N PRO A 400 -4.79 -7.92 38.16
CA PRO A 400 -3.85 -8.99 37.83
C PRO A 400 -3.14 -8.64 36.53
N GLN A 401 -1.85 -9.02 36.39
CA GLN A 401 -1.05 -8.63 35.23
C GLN A 401 -1.76 -9.08 33.95
N THR A 402 -2.22 -8.12 33.17
CA THR A 402 -2.96 -8.40 31.93
C THR A 402 -2.01 -8.37 30.75
N LEU A 403 -2.02 -9.43 29.94
CA LEU A 403 -1.30 -9.53 28.67
C LEU A 403 -2.29 -9.36 27.51
N ARG A 404 -2.19 -8.26 26.80
CA ARG A 404 -3.11 -7.90 25.70
C ARG A 404 -2.52 -8.34 24.37
N ILE A 405 -3.26 -9.15 23.63
CA ILE A 405 -2.82 -9.70 22.33
C ILE A 405 -3.79 -9.26 21.25
N TRP A 406 -3.31 -8.53 20.25
CA TRP A 406 -4.11 -8.16 19.08
C TRP A 406 -3.66 -8.97 17.87
N GLY A 407 -4.62 -9.39 17.02
CA GLY A 407 -4.31 -10.26 15.89
C GLY A 407 -5.50 -10.53 14.95
N PRO A 408 -5.30 -11.41 13.97
CA PRO A 408 -6.37 -11.86 13.09
C PRO A 408 -7.26 -12.91 13.76
N PRO A 409 -8.58 -12.92 13.45
CA PRO A 409 -9.53 -13.90 13.98
C PRO A 409 -9.13 -15.36 13.69
N SER A 410 -8.42 -15.60 12.60
CA SER A 410 -7.94 -16.94 12.23
C SER A 410 -6.98 -17.57 13.25
N MET A 411 -6.37 -16.79 14.13
CA MET A 411 -5.51 -17.29 15.20
C MET A 411 -6.26 -17.60 16.52
N ALA A 412 -7.58 -17.45 16.57
CA ALA A 412 -8.35 -17.57 17.81
C ALA A 412 -8.13 -18.92 18.53
N ALA A 413 -8.18 -20.02 17.80
CA ALA A 413 -8.03 -21.37 18.39
C ALA A 413 -6.65 -21.56 19.02
N VAL A 414 -5.58 -21.20 18.33
CA VAL A 414 -4.21 -21.36 18.83
C VAL A 414 -3.92 -20.38 19.98
N VAL A 415 -4.39 -19.13 19.87
CA VAL A 415 -4.22 -18.13 20.95
C VAL A 415 -4.98 -18.55 22.21
N SER A 416 -6.18 -19.11 22.09
CA SER A 416 -6.95 -19.64 23.23
C SER A 416 -6.20 -20.77 23.94
N ARG A 417 -5.59 -21.70 23.18
CA ARG A 417 -4.77 -22.75 23.75
C ARG A 417 -3.52 -22.23 24.43
N TRP A 418 -2.80 -21.32 23.80
CA TRP A 418 -1.65 -20.67 24.40
C TRP A 418 -2.01 -19.93 25.70
N ALA A 419 -3.11 -19.18 25.68
CA ALA A 419 -3.62 -18.47 26.85
C ALA A 419 -3.94 -19.44 27.99
N SER A 420 -4.68 -20.54 27.72
CA SER A 420 -5.03 -21.56 28.71
C SER A 420 -3.80 -22.31 29.23
N GLY A 421 -2.86 -22.65 28.34
CA GLY A 421 -1.63 -23.33 28.70
C GLY A 421 -0.70 -22.45 29.54
N PHE A 422 -0.59 -21.18 29.17
CA PHE A 422 0.20 -20.20 29.92
C PHE A 422 -0.41 -19.89 31.30
N HIS A 423 -1.73 -19.74 31.38
CA HIS A 423 -2.42 -19.50 32.64
C HIS A 423 -2.22 -20.62 33.68
N ARG A 424 -2.07 -21.89 33.26
CA ARG A 424 -1.72 -22.99 34.17
C ARG A 424 -0.37 -22.83 34.85
N LEU A 425 0.57 -22.12 34.19
CA LEU A 425 1.92 -21.85 34.72
C LEU A 425 2.00 -20.50 35.43
N HIS A 426 1.16 -19.57 35.01
CA HIS A 426 1.10 -18.20 35.48
C HIS A 426 -0.35 -17.77 35.76
N PRO A 427 -0.97 -18.31 36.84
CA PRO A 427 -2.37 -18.04 37.17
C PRO A 427 -2.62 -16.57 37.55
N GLU A 428 -1.55 -15.85 37.91
CA GLU A 428 -1.58 -14.41 38.21
C GLU A 428 -1.72 -13.54 36.97
N VAL A 429 -1.56 -14.11 35.75
CA VAL A 429 -1.64 -13.38 34.49
C VAL A 429 -2.94 -13.68 33.75
N THR A 430 -3.65 -12.64 33.37
CA THR A 430 -4.81 -12.73 32.48
C THR A 430 -4.41 -12.41 31.06
N VAL A 431 -4.65 -13.30 30.11
CA VAL A 431 -4.41 -13.07 28.67
C VAL A 431 -5.71 -12.57 28.04
N GLU A 432 -5.68 -11.37 27.45
CA GLU A 432 -6.82 -10.73 26.79
C GLU A 432 -6.60 -10.66 25.28
N PRO A 433 -7.10 -11.60 24.48
CA PRO A 433 -7.00 -11.54 23.03
C PRO A 433 -8.06 -10.61 22.43
N ARG A 434 -7.66 -9.74 21.51
CA ARG A 434 -8.52 -8.95 20.64
C ARG A 434 -8.15 -9.23 19.18
N LEU A 435 -8.87 -10.16 18.57
CA LEU A 435 -8.52 -10.71 17.26
C LEU A 435 -9.43 -10.09 16.18
N MET A 436 -9.15 -8.82 15.84
CA MET A 436 -10.00 -7.99 14.97
C MET A 436 -9.44 -7.84 13.55
N GLY A 437 -8.25 -8.35 13.26
CA GLY A 437 -7.61 -8.29 11.94
C GLY A 437 -6.12 -7.97 12.05
N SER A 438 -5.33 -8.42 11.07
CA SER A 438 -3.89 -8.15 11.02
C SER A 438 -3.58 -6.65 10.93
N ASP A 439 -4.43 -5.91 10.23
CA ASP A 439 -4.36 -4.45 10.03
C ASP A 439 -4.59 -3.63 11.31
N THR A 440 -5.16 -4.24 12.36
CA THR A 440 -5.32 -3.59 13.67
C THR A 440 -4.16 -3.87 14.63
N SER A 441 -3.34 -4.87 14.34
CA SER A 441 -2.39 -5.45 15.31
C SER A 441 -1.23 -4.52 15.63
N ILE A 442 -0.53 -4.03 14.62
CA ILE A 442 0.60 -3.10 14.79
C ILE A 442 0.14 -1.75 15.36
N PRO A 443 -1.02 -1.18 14.93
CA PRO A 443 -1.63 -0.05 15.64
C PRO A 443 -1.88 -0.28 17.13
N GLY A 444 -2.38 -1.46 17.49
CA GLY A 444 -2.53 -1.86 18.90
C GLY A 444 -1.21 -1.81 19.65
N LEU A 445 -0.13 -2.26 19.03
CA LEU A 445 1.21 -2.32 19.63
C LEU A 445 1.79 -0.92 19.87
N TYR A 446 1.89 -0.06 18.83
CA TYR A 446 2.51 1.26 19.02
C TYR A 446 1.67 2.21 19.89
N SER A 447 0.36 2.01 19.94
CA SER A 447 -0.53 2.78 20.81
C SER A 447 -0.52 2.32 22.27
N GLY A 448 0.16 1.21 22.58
CA GLY A 448 0.17 0.60 23.91
C GLY A 448 -1.17 -0.06 24.27
N ARG A 449 -2.04 -0.36 23.32
CA ARG A 449 -3.29 -1.12 23.51
C ARG A 449 -3.06 -2.63 23.44
N ALA A 450 -1.98 -3.06 22.80
CA ALA A 450 -1.53 -4.43 22.77
C ALA A 450 -0.08 -4.52 23.30
N ASP A 451 0.25 -5.62 23.92
CA ASP A 451 1.59 -5.98 24.37
C ASP A 451 2.25 -6.91 23.34
N ILE A 452 1.45 -7.67 22.60
CA ILE A 452 1.86 -8.50 21.46
C ILE A 452 0.90 -8.25 20.29
N ALA A 453 1.44 -7.98 19.11
CA ALA A 453 0.71 -7.96 17.85
C ALA A 453 0.96 -9.27 17.09
N LEU A 454 -0.09 -9.89 16.55
CA LEU A 454 0.00 -11.11 15.74
C LEU A 454 -0.35 -10.80 14.28
N LEU A 455 0.45 -11.31 13.36
CA LEU A 455 0.16 -11.25 11.93
C LEU A 455 0.20 -12.65 11.31
N GLY A 456 -0.76 -12.93 10.41
CA GLY A 456 -0.76 -14.13 9.56
C GLY A 456 0.10 -13.96 8.30
N ARG A 457 0.95 -12.95 8.26
CA ARG A 457 1.89 -12.59 7.18
C ARG A 457 3.14 -11.96 7.76
N ARG A 458 4.18 -11.87 6.96
CA ARG A 458 5.32 -11.04 7.30
C ARG A 458 4.91 -9.55 7.28
N ASP A 459 5.56 -8.75 8.12
CA ASP A 459 5.48 -7.29 8.11
C ASP A 459 5.81 -6.73 6.73
N ASP A 460 5.19 -5.62 6.40
CA ASP A 460 5.45 -4.83 5.20
C ASP A 460 5.91 -3.40 5.59
N GLU A 461 6.14 -2.58 4.58
CA GLU A 461 6.62 -1.21 4.78
C GLU A 461 5.60 -0.34 5.54
N THR A 462 4.31 -0.59 5.37
CA THR A 462 3.25 0.13 6.10
C THR A 462 3.30 -0.21 7.59
N ASP A 463 3.46 -1.48 7.95
CA ASP A 463 3.63 -1.93 9.33
C ASP A 463 4.88 -1.30 9.98
N ASP A 464 6.01 -1.36 9.28
CA ASP A 464 7.28 -0.78 9.73
C ASP A 464 7.19 0.73 9.94
N ASN A 465 6.70 1.47 8.95
CA ASN A 465 6.55 2.92 9.03
C ASN A 465 5.54 3.32 10.10
N GLY A 466 4.41 2.59 10.20
CA GLY A 466 3.36 2.81 11.20
C GLY A 466 3.89 2.70 12.62
N PHE A 467 4.80 1.76 12.88
CA PHE A 467 5.42 1.59 14.19
C PHE A 467 6.65 2.50 14.40
N SER A 468 7.59 2.51 13.46
CA SER A 468 8.89 3.16 13.66
C SER A 468 8.80 4.68 13.71
N ARG A 469 7.88 5.31 12.99
CA ARG A 469 7.70 6.76 13.02
C ARG A 469 7.27 7.27 14.40
N PRO A 470 6.23 6.69 15.07
CA PRO A 470 5.87 7.08 16.43
C PRO A 470 6.90 6.69 17.49
N LYS A 471 7.57 5.57 17.33
CA LYS A 471 8.47 5.00 18.35
C LYS A 471 9.92 5.43 18.20
N GLY A 472 10.37 5.76 16.99
CA GLY A 472 11.77 6.08 16.68
C GLY A 472 12.68 4.87 16.50
N TYR A 473 12.14 3.65 16.56
CA TYR A 473 12.86 2.37 16.38
C TYR A 473 11.89 1.33 15.82
N ARG A 474 12.42 0.19 15.32
CA ARG A 474 11.62 -0.91 14.77
C ARG A 474 11.16 -1.86 15.89
N PHE A 475 10.00 -2.52 15.68
CA PHE A 475 9.53 -3.60 16.54
C PHE A 475 10.45 -4.84 16.47
N THR A 476 10.39 -5.70 17.48
CA THR A 476 11.00 -7.03 17.42
C THR A 476 9.99 -8.04 16.93
N ARG A 477 10.38 -8.89 15.97
CA ARG A 477 9.55 -9.92 15.36
C ARG A 477 10.00 -11.32 15.75
N PHE A 478 9.04 -12.22 15.97
CA PHE A 478 9.24 -13.65 16.24
C PHE A 478 8.39 -14.49 15.28
N GLU A 479 8.94 -15.58 14.78
CA GLU A 479 8.19 -16.62 14.07
C GLU A 479 7.46 -17.48 15.11
N LEU A 480 6.13 -17.66 14.98
CA LEU A 480 5.32 -18.38 15.96
C LEU A 480 4.81 -19.73 15.48
N THR A 481 4.47 -19.83 14.18
CA THR A 481 4.06 -21.09 13.54
C THR A 481 4.59 -21.14 12.11
N SER A 482 4.69 -22.35 11.56
CA SER A 482 5.05 -22.56 10.15
C SER A 482 3.90 -22.28 9.16
N GLY A 483 2.80 -21.69 9.63
CA GLY A 483 1.60 -21.48 8.84
C GLY A 483 0.69 -22.70 8.83
N SER A 484 -0.09 -22.87 7.77
CA SER A 484 -1.10 -23.92 7.63
C SER A 484 -0.93 -24.64 6.29
N LEU A 485 -1.39 -25.88 6.21
CA LEU A 485 -1.42 -26.64 4.96
C LEU A 485 -2.75 -26.45 4.22
N GLU A 486 -3.87 -26.65 4.88
CA GLU A 486 -5.18 -26.77 4.23
C GLU A 486 -6.28 -25.93 4.90
N THR A 487 -5.99 -25.20 5.96
CA THR A 487 -7.02 -24.49 6.71
C THR A 487 -7.25 -23.10 6.18
N GLU A 488 -8.41 -22.88 5.61
CA GLU A 488 -8.81 -21.56 5.08
C GLU A 488 -8.75 -20.48 6.16
N GLY A 489 -8.27 -19.31 5.75
CA GLY A 489 -8.11 -18.18 6.65
C GLY A 489 -6.94 -18.27 7.63
N GLN A 490 -6.26 -19.42 7.73
CA GLN A 490 -5.17 -19.66 8.68
C GLN A 490 -3.78 -19.60 8.04
N SER A 491 -3.54 -18.63 7.18
CA SER A 491 -2.24 -18.47 6.48
C SER A 491 -1.77 -19.74 5.77
N PRO A 492 -2.61 -20.36 4.91
CA PRO A 492 -2.23 -21.58 4.23
C PRO A 492 -1.04 -21.35 3.30
N ALA A 493 -0.19 -22.35 3.15
CA ALA A 493 0.80 -22.36 2.09
C ALA A 493 0.09 -22.30 0.74
N LEU A 494 0.61 -21.50 -0.19
CA LEU A 494 0.00 -21.39 -1.51
C LEU A 494 0.27 -22.65 -2.31
N ALA A 495 -0.78 -23.35 -2.67
CA ALA A 495 -0.74 -24.50 -3.57
C ALA A 495 -0.96 -24.06 -5.01
N VAL A 496 -0.15 -24.57 -5.92
CA VAL A 496 -0.35 -24.41 -7.37
C VAL A 496 -1.10 -25.62 -7.88
N LEU A 497 -2.26 -25.39 -8.46
CA LEU A 497 -3.18 -26.42 -8.94
C LEU A 497 -3.33 -26.33 -10.46
N VAL A 498 -3.37 -27.48 -11.12
CA VAL A 498 -3.72 -27.63 -12.55
C VAL A 498 -4.76 -28.74 -12.70
N SER A 499 -5.40 -28.78 -13.85
CA SER A 499 -6.25 -29.94 -14.21
C SER A 499 -5.45 -31.25 -14.07
N ARG A 500 -6.11 -32.34 -13.63
CA ARG A 500 -5.49 -33.66 -13.50
C ARG A 500 -4.87 -34.13 -14.83
N ASP A 501 -5.49 -33.78 -15.94
CA ASP A 501 -5.06 -34.19 -17.28
C ASP A 501 -3.90 -33.32 -17.82
N ASN A 502 -3.56 -32.22 -17.17
CA ASN A 502 -2.43 -31.38 -17.57
C ASN A 502 -1.11 -32.16 -17.37
N PRO A 503 -0.24 -32.29 -18.42
CA PRO A 503 1.01 -33.04 -18.29
C PRO A 503 2.05 -32.43 -17.39
N VAL A 504 1.94 -31.09 -17.11
CA VAL A 504 2.90 -30.38 -16.27
C VAL A 504 2.61 -30.66 -14.78
N SER A 505 3.64 -31.09 -14.07
CA SER A 505 3.61 -31.41 -12.64
C SER A 505 4.65 -30.67 -11.82
N LYS A 506 5.47 -29.83 -12.46
CA LYS A 506 6.59 -29.13 -11.86
C LYS A 506 6.70 -27.73 -12.46
N LEU A 507 6.83 -26.70 -11.61
CA LEU A 507 7.09 -25.32 -12.02
C LEU A 507 8.09 -24.67 -11.06
N THR A 508 8.90 -23.75 -11.59
CA THR A 508 9.75 -22.89 -10.76
C THR A 508 9.00 -21.60 -10.42
N VAL A 509 9.41 -20.90 -9.35
CA VAL A 509 8.90 -19.57 -9.02
C VAL A 509 9.12 -18.59 -10.19
N ALA A 510 10.23 -18.72 -10.93
CA ALA A 510 10.48 -17.92 -12.14
C ALA A 510 9.45 -18.19 -13.26
N GLN A 511 9.02 -19.44 -13.45
CA GLN A 511 7.94 -19.75 -14.38
C GLN A 511 6.58 -19.23 -13.91
N LEU A 512 6.28 -19.33 -12.60
CA LEU A 512 5.07 -18.73 -12.03
C LEU A 512 5.07 -17.20 -12.22
N ARG A 513 6.22 -16.54 -12.04
CA ARG A 513 6.37 -15.12 -12.33
C ARG A 513 6.09 -14.81 -13.80
N ARG A 514 6.64 -15.60 -14.71
CA ARG A 514 6.39 -15.43 -16.16
C ARG A 514 4.93 -15.63 -16.54
N ILE A 515 4.21 -16.48 -15.81
CA ILE A 515 2.77 -16.69 -15.99
C ILE A 515 1.98 -15.49 -15.47
N ALA A 516 2.35 -14.96 -14.32
CA ALA A 516 1.58 -13.93 -13.64
C ALA A 516 1.88 -12.52 -14.15
N ALA A 517 3.16 -12.21 -14.41
CA ALA A 517 3.58 -10.86 -14.69
C ALA A 517 3.49 -10.49 -16.17
N CYS A 518 3.28 -9.20 -16.42
CA CYS A 518 3.36 -8.63 -17.75
C CYS A 518 4.73 -8.91 -18.39
N SER A 519 4.71 -9.30 -19.65
CA SER A 519 5.92 -9.49 -20.46
C SER A 519 6.27 -8.17 -21.15
N CYS A 520 7.53 -7.73 -21.02
CA CYS A 520 8.07 -6.59 -21.76
C CYS A 520 8.86 -7.14 -22.98
N GLY A 521 8.61 -6.61 -24.18
CA GLY A 521 9.37 -6.98 -25.37
C GLY A 521 8.53 -7.18 -26.62
N PRO A 522 9.16 -7.46 -27.77
CA PRO A 522 8.47 -7.58 -29.05
C PRO A 522 7.45 -8.73 -29.12
N ASN A 523 7.54 -9.70 -28.23
CA ASN A 523 6.61 -10.84 -28.13
C ASN A 523 5.60 -10.70 -26.99
N ALA A 524 5.45 -9.51 -26.41
CA ALA A 524 4.54 -9.25 -25.27
C ALA A 524 3.07 -9.57 -25.57
N ALA A 525 2.67 -9.46 -26.83
CA ALA A 525 1.30 -9.77 -27.30
C ALA A 525 1.03 -11.25 -27.54
N THR A 526 2.05 -12.13 -27.50
CA THR A 526 1.86 -13.55 -27.76
C THR A 526 1.40 -14.25 -26.48
N PRO A 527 0.24 -14.93 -26.46
CA PRO A 527 -0.22 -15.68 -25.29
C PRO A 527 0.81 -16.73 -24.89
N LEU A 528 1.12 -16.78 -23.58
CA LEU A 528 1.98 -17.82 -23.03
C LEU A 528 1.28 -19.18 -23.16
N THR A 529 2.00 -20.17 -23.70
CA THR A 529 1.45 -21.51 -23.93
C THR A 529 2.05 -22.54 -22.97
N TRP A 530 1.34 -23.64 -22.80
CA TRP A 530 1.82 -24.80 -22.03
C TRP A 530 3.08 -25.44 -22.63
N GLY A 531 3.31 -25.31 -23.93
CA GLY A 531 4.54 -25.77 -24.58
C GLY A 531 5.79 -25.04 -24.06
N GLU A 532 5.68 -23.75 -23.81
CA GLU A 532 6.76 -22.95 -23.24
C GLU A 532 7.05 -23.30 -21.77
N LEU A 533 6.10 -23.98 -21.12
CA LEU A 533 6.26 -24.51 -19.76
C LEU A 533 6.66 -25.99 -19.74
N GLY A 534 6.93 -26.58 -20.94
CA GLY A 534 7.44 -27.96 -21.09
C GLY A 534 6.39 -29.01 -21.47
N ALA A 535 5.14 -28.63 -21.72
CA ALA A 535 4.13 -29.56 -22.21
C ALA A 535 4.38 -29.92 -23.70
N ARG A 536 3.96 -31.10 -24.11
CA ARG A 536 4.12 -31.60 -25.47
C ARG A 536 2.78 -32.06 -26.04
N GLY A 537 2.75 -32.38 -27.36
CA GLY A 537 1.58 -32.88 -28.06
C GLY A 537 0.42 -31.89 -28.06
N ALA A 538 -0.79 -32.34 -27.87
CA ALA A 538 -2.01 -31.51 -27.89
C ALA A 538 -2.06 -30.40 -26.82
N TRP A 539 -1.18 -30.43 -25.85
CA TRP A 539 -1.08 -29.40 -24.81
C TRP A 539 -0.15 -28.24 -25.18
N ALA A 540 0.80 -28.45 -26.08
CA ALA A 540 1.84 -27.49 -26.38
C ALA A 540 1.30 -26.11 -26.82
N GLY A 541 0.27 -26.09 -27.67
CA GLY A 541 -0.32 -24.85 -28.20
C GLY A 541 -1.43 -24.24 -27.31
N ARG A 542 -1.80 -24.86 -26.20
CA ARG A 542 -2.89 -24.33 -25.35
C ARG A 542 -2.41 -23.10 -24.57
N PRO A 543 -3.21 -22.02 -24.50
CA PRO A 543 -2.88 -20.87 -23.69
C PRO A 543 -2.91 -21.21 -22.19
N VAL A 544 -2.15 -20.45 -21.41
CA VAL A 544 -2.11 -20.56 -19.95
C VAL A 544 -2.95 -19.44 -19.36
N HIS A 545 -3.92 -19.79 -18.52
CA HIS A 545 -4.68 -18.83 -17.71
C HIS A 545 -4.33 -18.99 -16.24
N LEU A 546 -4.30 -17.90 -15.48
CA LEU A 546 -3.97 -17.89 -14.06
C LEU A 546 -5.15 -17.40 -13.24
N TYR A 547 -5.58 -18.20 -12.29
CA TYR A 547 -6.67 -17.92 -11.37
C TYR A 547 -6.09 -17.62 -9.98
N LEU A 548 -6.27 -16.39 -9.51
CA LEU A 548 -5.76 -15.88 -8.24
C LEU A 548 -6.89 -15.57 -7.27
N MET A 549 -6.58 -15.60 -5.99
CA MET A 549 -7.38 -14.96 -4.95
C MET A 549 -7.12 -13.46 -4.97
N ASP A 550 -8.09 -12.69 -4.47
CA ASP A 550 -8.02 -11.25 -4.23
C ASP A 550 -6.61 -10.80 -3.82
N ILE A 551 -5.98 -9.97 -4.65
CA ILE A 551 -4.59 -9.51 -4.46
C ILE A 551 -4.45 -8.54 -3.30
N ASP A 552 -5.53 -7.89 -2.86
CA ASP A 552 -5.60 -7.07 -1.65
C ASP A 552 -5.72 -7.93 -0.37
N SER A 553 -6.08 -9.20 -0.54
CA SER A 553 -6.06 -10.12 0.60
C SER A 553 -4.62 -10.40 1.05
N GLY A 554 -4.44 -10.70 2.33
CA GLY A 554 -3.13 -11.10 2.85
C GLY A 554 -2.53 -12.32 2.11
N THR A 555 -3.35 -13.10 1.41
CA THR A 555 -2.94 -14.27 0.62
C THR A 555 -2.49 -13.86 -0.78
N GLY A 556 -3.26 -13.03 -1.47
CA GLY A 556 -2.89 -12.50 -2.78
C GLY A 556 -1.65 -11.61 -2.71
N ALA A 557 -1.58 -10.70 -1.74
CA ALA A 557 -0.41 -9.88 -1.50
C ALA A 557 0.86 -10.71 -1.22
N TYR A 558 0.71 -11.86 -0.53
CA TYR A 558 1.82 -12.78 -0.33
C TYR A 558 2.27 -13.43 -1.67
N PHE A 559 1.32 -13.86 -2.51
CA PHE A 559 1.64 -14.38 -3.85
C PHE A 559 2.43 -13.36 -4.67
N LEU A 560 1.95 -12.12 -4.74
CA LEU A 560 2.65 -11.05 -5.48
C LEU A 560 4.09 -10.90 -4.98
N ARG A 561 4.30 -10.82 -3.68
CA ARG A 561 5.66 -10.69 -3.12
C ARG A 561 6.52 -11.92 -3.39
N ALA A 562 6.02 -13.12 -3.15
CA ALA A 562 6.78 -14.35 -3.26
C ALA A 562 7.13 -14.70 -4.71
N VAL A 563 6.26 -14.37 -5.66
CA VAL A 563 6.38 -14.76 -7.06
C VAL A 563 6.93 -13.61 -7.92
N THR A 564 6.40 -12.39 -7.75
CA THR A 564 6.77 -11.25 -8.62
C THR A 564 7.76 -10.30 -7.98
N GLY A 565 8.05 -10.44 -6.70
CA GLY A 565 8.87 -9.49 -5.94
C GLY A 565 8.10 -8.26 -5.48
N GLY A 566 6.77 -8.27 -5.60
CA GLY A 566 5.88 -7.20 -5.13
C GLY A 566 5.65 -6.05 -6.12
N ASN A 567 6.37 -6.01 -7.25
CA ASN A 567 6.45 -4.81 -8.09
C ASN A 567 6.04 -5.01 -9.55
N ALA A 568 5.70 -6.24 -9.96
CA ALA A 568 5.34 -6.50 -11.34
C ALA A 568 3.83 -6.30 -11.54
N ALA A 569 3.46 -5.56 -12.58
CA ALA A 569 2.09 -5.54 -13.08
C ALA A 569 1.69 -6.97 -13.50
N LEU A 570 0.47 -7.36 -13.17
CA LEU A 570 -0.10 -8.64 -13.59
C LEU A 570 -0.58 -8.55 -15.03
N ASP A 571 -0.45 -9.65 -15.75
CA ASP A 571 -0.97 -9.76 -17.12
C ASP A 571 -2.45 -10.17 -17.12
N TRP A 572 -3.31 -9.18 -16.99
CA TRP A 572 -4.76 -9.34 -16.90
C TRP A 572 -5.41 -9.95 -18.14
N SER A 573 -4.68 -10.05 -19.25
CA SER A 573 -5.17 -10.80 -20.43
C SER A 573 -5.26 -12.31 -20.17
N ARG A 574 -4.54 -12.81 -19.15
CA ARG A 574 -4.52 -14.23 -18.75
C ARG A 574 -4.72 -14.45 -17.26
N VAL A 575 -4.62 -13.39 -16.43
CA VAL A 575 -4.90 -13.45 -14.99
C VAL A 575 -6.37 -13.13 -14.76
N ARG A 576 -7.01 -13.90 -13.89
CA ARG A 576 -8.33 -13.61 -13.37
C ARG A 576 -8.33 -13.71 -11.86
N GLU A 577 -8.82 -12.66 -11.22
CA GLU A 577 -8.95 -12.53 -9.79
C GLU A 577 -10.32 -13.00 -9.31
N PHE A 578 -10.36 -13.56 -8.10
CA PHE A 578 -11.59 -13.97 -7.42
C PHE A 578 -11.65 -13.36 -6.03
N HIS A 579 -12.80 -12.80 -5.69
CA HIS A 579 -13.10 -12.26 -4.37
C HIS A 579 -14.03 -13.19 -3.60
N ASP A 580 -14.03 -13.07 -2.26
CA ASP A 580 -15.02 -13.74 -1.44
C ASP A 580 -16.43 -13.31 -1.86
N ALA A 581 -17.29 -14.25 -2.14
CA ALA A 581 -18.66 -14.00 -2.59
C ALA A 581 -19.67 -14.67 -1.66
N ARG A 582 -20.94 -14.24 -1.73
CA ARG A 582 -22.08 -14.95 -1.16
C ARG A 582 -22.84 -15.67 -2.26
N GLY A 583 -23.09 -16.96 -2.08
CA GLY A 583 -23.97 -17.73 -2.95
C GLY A 583 -25.41 -17.20 -2.87
N VAL A 584 -26.24 -17.60 -3.84
CA VAL A 584 -27.68 -17.27 -3.89
C VAL A 584 -28.41 -17.77 -2.63
N ASP A 585 -27.93 -18.84 -2.04
CA ASP A 585 -28.39 -19.45 -0.79
C ASP A 585 -27.86 -18.79 0.49
N GLY A 586 -27.09 -17.67 0.35
CA GLY A 586 -26.45 -16.98 1.45
C GLY A 586 -25.14 -17.62 1.93
N SER A 587 -24.73 -18.79 1.38
CA SER A 587 -23.47 -19.45 1.72
C SER A 587 -22.27 -18.58 1.34
N ARG A 588 -21.22 -18.62 2.18
CA ARG A 588 -19.95 -17.96 1.84
C ARG A 588 -19.16 -18.83 0.87
N GLN A 589 -18.81 -18.25 -0.27
CA GLN A 589 -17.88 -18.83 -1.25
C GLN A 589 -16.55 -18.08 -1.16
N SER A 590 -15.51 -18.79 -0.74
CA SER A 590 -14.20 -18.15 -0.65
C SER A 590 -13.56 -17.96 -2.03
N ALA A 591 -12.74 -16.91 -2.17
CA ALA A 591 -11.93 -16.64 -3.34
C ALA A 591 -11.08 -17.88 -3.75
N ALA A 592 -10.54 -18.60 -2.76
CA ALA A 592 -9.77 -19.83 -2.98
C ALA A 592 -10.61 -20.94 -3.61
N ALA A 593 -11.86 -21.12 -3.15
CA ALA A 593 -12.80 -22.09 -3.72
C ALA A 593 -13.18 -21.72 -5.16
N LEU A 594 -13.43 -20.43 -5.41
CA LEU A 594 -13.80 -19.94 -6.74
C LEU A 594 -12.66 -20.08 -7.73
N ALA A 595 -11.42 -19.73 -7.36
CA ALA A 595 -10.22 -19.90 -8.18
C ALA A 595 -10.00 -21.39 -8.53
N ALA A 596 -10.13 -22.29 -7.55
CA ALA A 596 -10.04 -23.74 -7.78
C ALA A 596 -11.20 -24.27 -8.65
N ALA A 597 -12.40 -23.72 -8.50
CA ALA A 597 -13.57 -24.11 -9.31
C ALA A 597 -13.42 -23.70 -10.79
N ALA A 598 -12.68 -22.63 -11.09
CA ALA A 598 -12.40 -22.19 -12.44
C ALA A 598 -11.65 -23.26 -13.25
N LEU A 599 -10.75 -24.06 -12.64
CA LEU A 599 -10.04 -25.15 -13.29
C LEU A 599 -10.95 -26.25 -13.85
N ARG A 600 -12.13 -26.46 -13.27
CA ARG A 600 -13.07 -27.45 -13.76
C ARG A 600 -13.68 -27.08 -15.13
N ARG A 601 -13.69 -25.78 -15.44
CA ARG A 601 -14.23 -25.23 -16.70
C ARG A 601 -13.14 -24.93 -17.70
N ASP A 602 -11.92 -24.74 -17.20
CA ASP A 602 -10.74 -24.46 -18.04
C ASP A 602 -9.58 -25.42 -17.70
N PRO A 603 -9.45 -26.53 -18.39
CA PRO A 603 -8.31 -27.45 -18.21
C PRO A 603 -6.93 -26.80 -18.49
N GLY A 604 -6.89 -25.70 -19.28
CA GLY A 604 -5.67 -24.93 -19.55
C GLY A 604 -5.28 -23.97 -18.44
N GLY A 605 -6.09 -23.86 -17.39
CA GLY A 605 -5.84 -22.96 -16.28
C GLY A 605 -4.82 -23.47 -15.25
N ILE A 606 -4.29 -22.52 -14.48
CA ILE A 606 -3.55 -22.73 -13.24
C ILE A 606 -4.33 -21.98 -12.14
N ALA A 607 -4.59 -22.60 -11.01
CA ALA A 607 -5.10 -21.88 -9.84
C ALA A 607 -4.04 -21.83 -8.74
N VAL A 608 -3.87 -20.67 -8.14
CA VAL A 608 -3.14 -20.50 -6.89
C VAL A 608 -4.16 -20.46 -5.76
N SER A 609 -4.18 -21.48 -4.93
CA SER A 609 -5.22 -21.71 -3.92
C SER A 609 -4.67 -22.54 -2.76
N ASP A 610 -5.54 -23.17 -1.98
CA ASP A 610 -5.18 -24.06 -0.88
C ASP A 610 -5.01 -25.51 -1.36
N ALA A 611 -4.11 -26.28 -0.76
CA ALA A 611 -3.85 -27.68 -1.12
C ALA A 611 -5.09 -28.59 -1.00
N ARG A 612 -6.06 -28.29 -0.14
CA ARG A 612 -7.33 -29.02 0.02
C ARG A 612 -8.16 -29.09 -1.27
N TYR A 613 -7.97 -28.15 -2.20
CA TYR A 613 -8.68 -28.13 -3.48
C TYR A 613 -8.02 -29.02 -4.55
N ALA A 614 -6.92 -29.72 -4.22
CA ALA A 614 -6.33 -30.75 -5.07
C ALA A 614 -7.19 -32.03 -5.12
N ARG A 615 -8.51 -31.86 -5.28
CA ARG A 615 -9.53 -32.94 -5.35
C ARG A 615 -10.41 -32.69 -6.58
N ALA A 616 -11.26 -33.64 -6.90
CA ALA A 616 -12.29 -33.46 -7.93
C ALA A 616 -11.75 -32.91 -9.29
N GLY A 617 -10.68 -33.52 -9.83
CA GLY A 617 -10.18 -33.18 -11.17
C GLY A 617 -8.97 -32.25 -11.21
N ALA A 618 -8.52 -31.72 -10.07
CA ALA A 618 -7.28 -30.96 -9.95
C ALA A 618 -6.14 -31.77 -9.30
N LYS A 619 -4.90 -31.42 -9.62
CA LYS A 619 -3.69 -31.96 -9.01
C LYS A 619 -2.75 -30.84 -8.59
N LEU A 620 -1.93 -31.13 -7.58
CA LEU A 620 -0.84 -30.24 -7.13
C LEU A 620 0.32 -30.26 -8.13
N VAL A 621 0.93 -29.08 -8.31
CA VAL A 621 2.18 -28.89 -9.04
C VAL A 621 3.29 -28.69 -8.00
N ALA A 622 4.37 -29.43 -8.13
CA ALA A 622 5.55 -29.24 -7.28
C ALA A 622 6.30 -27.97 -7.69
N VAL A 623 6.69 -27.14 -6.70
CA VAL A 623 7.31 -25.85 -6.94
C VAL A 623 8.77 -25.87 -6.47
N ALA A 624 9.69 -25.35 -7.32
CA ALA A 624 11.07 -25.10 -6.96
C ALA A 624 11.33 -23.60 -6.84
N ALA A 625 12.07 -23.18 -5.82
CA ALA A 625 12.44 -21.77 -5.59
C ALA A 625 13.28 -21.19 -6.75
N ARG A 626 14.14 -22.02 -7.36
CA ARG A 626 15.05 -21.65 -8.46
C ARG A 626 15.23 -22.82 -9.43
N SER A 627 15.66 -22.52 -10.63
CA SER A 627 16.04 -23.56 -11.63
C SER A 627 17.16 -24.44 -11.05
N GLY A 628 17.02 -25.76 -11.23
CA GLY A 628 17.94 -26.75 -10.68
C GLY A 628 17.76 -27.05 -9.18
N GLY A 629 16.85 -26.37 -8.50
CA GLY A 629 16.51 -26.68 -7.11
C GLY A 629 15.52 -27.85 -6.99
N PRO A 630 15.29 -28.33 -5.74
CA PRO A 630 14.30 -29.37 -5.51
C PRO A 630 12.88 -28.89 -5.80
N PHE A 631 12.09 -29.71 -6.50
CA PHE A 631 10.66 -29.49 -6.70
C PHE A 631 9.91 -30.13 -5.54
N LEU A 632 9.20 -29.31 -4.76
CA LEU A 632 8.52 -29.70 -3.55
C LEU A 632 7.00 -29.47 -3.67
N LEU A 633 6.24 -30.38 -3.09
CA LEU A 633 4.81 -30.20 -2.87
C LEU A 633 4.57 -29.53 -1.52
N PRO A 634 3.46 -28.81 -1.34
CA PRO A 634 3.04 -28.30 -0.02
C PRO A 634 2.60 -29.49 0.84
N THR A 635 3.50 -30.03 1.64
CA THR A 635 3.24 -31.05 2.66
C THR A 635 3.55 -30.46 4.04
N ALA A 636 3.01 -31.07 5.10
CA ALA A 636 3.31 -30.62 6.45
C ALA A 636 4.83 -30.58 6.68
N ASP A 637 5.57 -31.62 6.26
CA ASP A 637 7.01 -31.72 6.43
C ASP A 637 7.77 -30.64 5.66
N SER A 638 7.42 -30.37 4.39
CA SER A 638 8.10 -29.35 3.58
C SER A 638 7.81 -27.93 4.06
N ILE A 639 6.63 -27.69 4.64
CA ILE A 639 6.23 -26.39 5.23
C ILE A 639 6.95 -26.19 6.58
N ILE A 640 6.94 -27.19 7.47
CA ILE A 640 7.64 -27.15 8.76
C ILE A 640 9.14 -26.94 8.54
N ALA A 641 9.73 -27.70 7.61
CA ALA A 641 11.14 -27.56 7.25
C ALA A 641 11.48 -26.19 6.62
N GLY A 642 10.48 -25.40 6.21
CA GLY A 642 10.68 -24.12 5.51
C GLY A 642 11.26 -24.29 4.11
N SER A 643 11.20 -25.49 3.54
CA SER A 643 11.75 -25.83 2.21
C SER A 643 10.77 -25.57 1.06
N TYR A 644 9.45 -25.59 1.31
CA TYR A 644 8.45 -25.26 0.31
C TYR A 644 8.46 -23.75 0.00
N PRO A 645 8.66 -23.33 -1.27
CA PRO A 645 8.90 -21.92 -1.60
C PRO A 645 7.73 -20.97 -1.31
N LEU A 646 6.51 -21.48 -1.32
CA LEU A 646 5.29 -20.70 -1.12
C LEU A 646 4.63 -20.99 0.24
N ALA A 647 5.45 -21.41 1.23
CA ALA A 647 5.03 -21.57 2.62
C ALA A 647 4.84 -20.21 3.28
N ARG A 648 3.77 -20.07 4.06
CA ARG A 648 3.47 -18.88 4.85
C ARG A 648 3.71 -19.17 6.33
N LYS A 649 4.12 -18.13 7.07
CA LYS A 649 4.34 -18.23 8.51
C LYS A 649 3.44 -17.24 9.23
N THR A 650 3.24 -17.46 10.54
CA THR A 650 2.66 -16.45 11.41
C THR A 650 3.71 -15.84 12.29
N TYR A 651 3.52 -14.58 12.65
CA TYR A 651 4.51 -13.80 13.37
C TYR A 651 3.88 -13.11 14.58
N GLY A 652 4.68 -12.96 15.63
CA GLY A 652 4.42 -12.11 16.78
C GLY A 652 5.37 -10.93 16.78
N PHE A 653 4.88 -9.76 17.15
CA PHE A 653 5.63 -8.51 17.21
C PHE A 653 5.49 -7.90 18.58
N VAL A 654 6.58 -7.35 19.09
CA VAL A 654 6.63 -6.71 20.41
C VAL A 654 7.33 -5.35 20.33
N ASP A 655 6.87 -4.44 21.18
CA ASP A 655 7.50 -3.14 21.40
C ASP A 655 8.73 -3.33 22.31
N ARG A 656 9.90 -3.34 21.69
CA ARG A 656 11.18 -3.52 22.39
C ARG A 656 12.13 -2.36 22.04
N PRO A 657 12.22 -1.32 22.87
CA PRO A 657 13.20 -0.25 22.68
C PRO A 657 14.64 -0.79 22.62
N PRO A 658 15.52 -0.23 21.79
CA PRO A 658 16.92 -0.60 21.74
C PRO A 658 17.58 -0.57 23.12
N GLY A 659 18.38 -1.57 23.43
CA GLY A 659 19.04 -1.73 24.73
C GLY A 659 18.13 -2.12 25.90
N LYS A 660 16.83 -2.36 25.66
CA LYS A 660 15.89 -2.79 26.70
C LYS A 660 15.50 -4.27 26.54
N ALA A 661 15.31 -4.93 27.67
CA ALA A 661 14.74 -6.27 27.71
C ALA A 661 13.24 -6.22 27.32
N ILE A 662 12.74 -7.33 26.80
CA ILE A 662 11.31 -7.53 26.61
C ILE A 662 10.61 -7.50 27.99
N PRO A 663 9.43 -6.86 28.14
CA PRO A 663 8.69 -6.87 29.39
C PRO A 663 8.50 -8.32 29.90
N ARG A 664 8.68 -8.54 31.20
CA ARG A 664 8.76 -9.88 31.80
C ARG A 664 7.64 -10.81 31.38
N VAL A 665 6.39 -10.35 31.50
CA VAL A 665 5.21 -11.17 31.17
C VAL A 665 5.14 -11.51 29.70
N VAL A 666 5.48 -10.54 28.82
CA VAL A 666 5.55 -10.74 27.35
C VAL A 666 6.62 -11.79 27.02
N GLY A 667 7.81 -11.66 27.62
CA GLY A 667 8.92 -12.62 27.43
C GLY A 667 8.57 -14.03 27.93
N GLN A 668 7.90 -14.15 29.08
CA GLN A 668 7.44 -15.43 29.62
C GLN A 668 6.40 -16.09 28.71
N PHE A 669 5.45 -15.32 28.20
CA PHE A 669 4.43 -15.82 27.27
C PHE A 669 5.07 -16.27 25.94
N LEU A 670 5.99 -15.51 25.37
CA LEU A 670 6.69 -15.91 24.14
C LEU A 670 7.56 -17.15 24.37
N ARG A 671 8.23 -17.28 25.53
CA ARG A 671 8.95 -18.52 25.90
C ARG A 671 7.99 -19.71 25.97
N TYR A 672 6.81 -19.52 26.54
CA TYR A 672 5.78 -20.57 26.55
C TYR A 672 5.38 -20.96 25.14
N VAL A 673 5.01 -19.98 24.29
CA VAL A 673 4.60 -20.23 22.89
C VAL A 673 5.70 -20.96 22.11
N LEU A 674 6.97 -20.57 22.30
CA LEU A 674 8.13 -21.16 21.64
C LEU A 674 8.65 -22.44 22.34
N SER A 675 8.06 -22.85 23.46
CA SER A 675 8.42 -24.11 24.14
C SER A 675 7.88 -25.34 23.40
N ALA A 676 8.36 -26.54 23.77
CA ALA A 676 7.81 -27.79 23.25
C ALA A 676 6.30 -27.93 23.51
N ARG A 677 5.82 -27.45 24.70
CA ARG A 677 4.39 -27.48 25.05
C ARG A 677 3.59 -26.48 24.23
N GLY A 678 4.03 -25.23 24.08
CA GLY A 678 3.35 -24.23 23.26
C GLY A 678 3.27 -24.64 21.79
N GLN A 679 4.28 -25.35 21.27
CA GLN A 679 4.23 -25.89 19.91
C GLN A 679 3.38 -27.18 19.80
N ALA A 680 3.18 -27.93 20.90
CA ALA A 680 2.16 -28.97 20.97
C ALA A 680 0.75 -28.35 20.90
N ASP A 681 0.51 -27.26 21.63
CA ASP A 681 -0.76 -26.51 21.56
C ASP A 681 -1.09 -26.05 20.13
N VAL A 682 -0.09 -25.72 19.30
CA VAL A 682 -0.29 -25.39 17.87
C VAL A 682 -0.91 -26.57 17.13
N ARG A 683 -0.37 -27.79 17.33
CA ARG A 683 -0.91 -29.01 16.71
C ARG A 683 -2.31 -29.35 17.24
N GLU A 684 -2.48 -29.26 18.55
CA GLU A 684 -3.76 -29.57 19.20
C GLU A 684 -4.88 -28.56 18.89
N ALA A 685 -4.54 -27.30 18.57
CA ALA A 685 -5.50 -26.31 18.12
C ALA A 685 -6.07 -26.67 16.73
N GLY A 686 -5.32 -27.40 15.93
CA GLY A 686 -5.61 -27.70 14.55
C GLY A 686 -5.41 -26.52 13.61
N GLY A 687 -5.15 -26.82 12.36
CA GLY A 687 -5.01 -25.80 11.31
C GLY A 687 -3.60 -25.23 11.13
N TYR A 688 -2.90 -24.85 12.19
CA TYR A 688 -1.52 -24.40 12.10
C TYR A 688 -0.50 -25.54 12.29
N LEU A 689 0.66 -25.39 11.66
CA LEU A 689 1.80 -26.30 11.78
C LEU A 689 2.85 -25.72 12.76
N PRO A 690 3.47 -26.55 13.59
CA PRO A 690 4.47 -26.07 14.53
C PRO A 690 5.75 -25.63 13.83
N LEU A 691 6.59 -24.87 14.52
CA LEU A 691 7.92 -24.51 14.06
C LEU A 691 8.86 -25.73 14.06
N ALA A 692 9.79 -25.78 13.10
CA ALA A 692 10.93 -26.67 13.15
C ALA A 692 11.80 -26.38 14.39
N LEU A 693 12.48 -27.42 14.91
CA LEU A 693 13.29 -27.29 16.14
C LEU A 693 14.32 -26.16 16.06
N HIS A 694 15.11 -26.13 14.99
CA HIS A 694 16.15 -25.11 14.80
C HIS A 694 15.60 -23.67 14.71
N VAL A 695 14.37 -23.50 14.12
CA VAL A 695 13.69 -22.18 14.08
C VAL A 695 13.27 -21.78 15.50
N ARG A 696 12.66 -22.71 16.23
CA ARG A 696 12.21 -22.49 17.60
C ARG A 696 13.39 -22.10 18.52
N GLU A 697 14.51 -22.80 18.42
CA GLU A 697 15.72 -22.54 19.20
C GLU A 697 16.31 -21.15 18.87
N ARG A 698 16.33 -20.78 17.61
CA ARG A 698 16.74 -19.44 17.16
C ARG A 698 15.83 -18.35 17.75
N GLU A 699 14.51 -18.53 17.67
CA GLU A 699 13.54 -17.55 18.21
C GLU A 699 13.65 -17.45 19.76
N LEU A 700 13.87 -18.58 20.46
CA LEU A 700 14.12 -18.56 21.89
C LEU A 700 15.40 -17.81 22.26
N ALA A 701 16.48 -18.02 21.50
CA ALA A 701 17.74 -17.30 21.72
C ALA A 701 17.57 -15.79 21.51
N SER A 702 16.76 -15.37 20.54
CA SER A 702 16.52 -13.96 20.24
C SER A 702 15.73 -13.21 21.34
N LEU A 703 15.02 -13.92 22.21
CA LEU A 703 14.36 -13.32 23.37
C LEU A 703 15.37 -12.72 24.36
N ASP A 704 16.53 -13.34 24.48
CA ASP A 704 17.57 -12.97 25.45
C ASP A 704 18.65 -12.04 24.89
N GLN A 705 18.78 -11.96 23.57
CA GLN A 705 19.76 -11.09 22.93
C GLN A 705 19.37 -9.62 23.10
N ALA A 706 20.32 -8.79 23.53
CA ALA A 706 20.14 -7.34 23.47
C ALA A 706 20.07 -6.90 22.00
N ILE A 707 19.11 -6.02 21.65
CA ILE A 707 19.11 -5.39 20.32
C ILE A 707 20.20 -4.32 20.34
N GLU A 708 21.24 -4.50 19.53
CA GLU A 708 22.23 -3.46 19.29
C GLU A 708 21.56 -2.23 18.65
N VAL A 709 21.99 -1.05 19.04
CA VAL A 709 21.52 0.21 18.44
C VAL A 709 22.14 0.28 17.05
N ASP A 710 21.32 0.13 16.01
CA ASP A 710 21.75 0.39 14.65
C ASP A 710 21.96 1.91 14.50
N THR A 711 23.21 2.35 14.59
CA THR A 711 23.61 3.77 14.49
C THR A 711 23.82 4.22 13.04
N LYS A 712 23.01 3.73 12.11
CA LYS A 712 23.04 4.20 10.71
C LYS A 712 21.86 5.08 10.35
#